data_66fb2db81dde6a56fee0a523b1d62240
#
_entry.id   66fb2db81dde6a56fee0a523b1d62240
#
_cell.length_a   1.000
_cell.length_b   1.000
_cell.length_c   1.000
_cell.angle_alpha   90.00
_cell.angle_beta   90.00
_cell.angle_gamma   90.00
#
_symmetry.space_group_name_H-M   'P 1'
#
loop_
_entity.id
_entity.type
_entity.pdbx_description
1 polymer ?
#
loop_
_entity_poly.entity_id
_entity_poly.type
_entity_poly.pdbx_seq_one_letter_code
_entity_poly.pdbx_strand_id
1 'polypeptide(L)'
;MKKRIFAGITASILALSCAVQVPAILSASAAGNYEMQLNIKLNGEKKAISPYIYGVNEAGNSTSLKKVTTHSLRQGGNRFTGYNWENNYSNAGRDWNDSSDTNMGDVTDGPAYQARRLSKEAAENNVDYKMATLQMAGYASADKNGTVAASEVAPSSRWNKVEFQKDGALSDTPDLTDDTVYMDEYVNYLINNLGDSTTSTGIQGYNLDNEPVLWNDTHPLLHKDEVSNSELISKSVALAKVVKDLDPNAEIYGPAFWGILPCVQAGSGDNFKDPDWEAVKGQYSWYMDYYLKQMADAEQENGKRLLDVVDVHYYAQDCETDDGILQAARSLYDPDYKENSWLTQWFGGSFPFLTRMQESIDKYYPGTKLALTEYNLANISKESTTGKSVISAIAETEALGAFADQGVYLATYWGTLSLCPYVTSAINLYTNYDGNGGAFGDTLVESSSADLSKAAIFAAIDGSDDSEVTAVVSNKDKENTEKAVISLEGTDTDYQSAVVYAITQDSSDIQILDVQNDVSGNQVTVELPPLSVAQVVISDEKTNVTIPEKPNIEIKKTTYNISDLSTNTAGNPMIPLGDKEHLKEIIVNATVSSNAGSSWAVGGGALCFNEVVKKGSSSAGVWGNKSFQYRLGTSDIAVPFDDQFTISLSDGKSENITGSCNDESAELQNWWASSENDSKNGEDISTTFNTVTLVYEYNYDKPDETTTTPAETTTTTETTMTESTSETVSETTASTEETALTTESTAASTESSNTTAVSSEETTTTATETTSAATSSEQVNPSAVLYGDVTLDGRVDITDAVLLNKATAGQVELNVQAKGNADCNADGQTDSNDAICLLRFLVHIINTLPEQ
;
A
#
# COMPACT_ATOMS: atom_id res chain seq x y z
N MET A 1 67.39 -1.45 -5.81
CA MET A 1 68.35 -2.56 -5.99
C MET A 1 67.67 -3.88 -5.84
N LYS A 2 67.64 -4.62 -6.96
CA LYS A 2 67.61 -6.08 -7.11
C LYS A 2 66.57 -6.87 -6.23
N LYS A 3 65.53 -7.40 -6.85
CA LYS A 3 65.42 -8.58 -7.74
C LYS A 3 65.57 -9.94 -7.03
N ARG A 4 64.47 -10.70 -7.21
CA ARG A 4 64.40 -12.12 -7.72
C ARG A 4 64.04 -13.15 -6.64
N ILE A 5 63.23 -14.15 -6.80
CA ILE A 5 62.60 -14.99 -7.83
C ILE A 5 62.50 -16.43 -7.28
N PHE A 6 61.51 -17.18 -7.71
CA PHE A 6 61.28 -18.63 -7.84
C PHE A 6 60.51 -19.32 -6.72
N ALA A 7 59.38 -19.82 -7.02
CA ALA A 7 58.91 -20.96 -7.79
C ALA A 7 58.95 -22.28 -7.03
N GLY A 8 57.81 -22.82 -6.79
CA GLY A 8 57.18 -24.03 -7.30
C GLY A 8 57.61 -25.32 -6.63
N ILE A 9 56.65 -26.15 -6.30
CA ILE A 9 56.55 -27.56 -6.67
C ILE A 9 55.26 -28.14 -6.12
N THR A 10 54.49 -28.77 -7.02
CA THR A 10 53.36 -29.66 -6.85
C THR A 10 53.76 -30.99 -6.16
N ALA A 11 52.94 -31.49 -5.27
CA ALA A 11 52.86 -32.92 -4.99
C ALA A 11 51.48 -33.32 -4.48
N SER A 12 50.77 -34.11 -5.29
CA SER A 12 49.55 -34.82 -4.96
C SER A 12 49.82 -35.96 -4.02
N ILE A 13 49.08 -36.07 -2.93
CA ILE A 13 48.93 -37.33 -2.17
C ILE A 13 47.45 -37.55 -1.93
N LEU A 14 46.91 -38.59 -2.55
CA LEU A 14 45.65 -39.21 -2.26
C LEU A 14 45.76 -39.91 -0.88
N ALA A 15 44.91 -39.56 0.06
CA ALA A 15 44.66 -40.37 1.25
C ALA A 15 43.16 -40.44 1.48
N LEU A 16 42.63 -41.64 1.22
CA LEU A 16 41.29 -42.10 1.58
C LEU A 16 41.19 -42.17 3.10
N SER A 17 40.30 -41.41 3.73
CA SER A 17 39.91 -41.63 5.12
C SER A 17 38.43 -41.38 5.30
N CYS A 18 37.77 -42.37 5.88
CA CYS A 18 36.37 -42.45 6.22
C CYS A 18 35.88 -41.15 6.91
N ALA A 19 34.89 -40.53 6.32
CA ALA A 19 34.16 -39.45 6.96
C ALA A 19 33.19 -40.05 8.00
N VAL A 20 33.54 -39.90 9.25
CA VAL A 20 32.59 -39.92 10.36
C VAL A 20 31.85 -38.58 10.26
N GLN A 21 30.58 -38.59 9.87
CA GLN A 21 29.71 -37.44 9.98
C GLN A 21 29.50 -37.15 11.47
N VAL A 22 30.21 -36.14 11.95
CA VAL A 22 29.84 -35.43 13.19
C VAL A 22 28.71 -34.53 12.79
N PRO A 23 27.50 -34.60 13.39
CA PRO A 23 26.50 -33.60 13.16
C PRO A 23 27.10 -32.27 13.59
N ALA A 24 27.13 -31.29 12.68
CA ALA A 24 27.41 -29.92 13.03
C ALA A 24 26.30 -29.50 14.00
N ILE A 25 26.62 -29.47 15.27
CA ILE A 25 25.88 -28.72 16.26
C ILE A 25 26.06 -27.27 15.80
N LEU A 26 25.06 -26.71 15.14
CA LEU A 26 24.90 -25.26 15.08
C LEU A 26 24.90 -24.82 16.55
N SER A 27 26.04 -24.33 17.03
CA SER A 27 26.06 -23.52 18.23
C SER A 27 25.23 -22.30 17.91
N ALA A 28 23.98 -22.29 18.37
CA ALA A 28 23.26 -21.03 18.55
C ALA A 28 24.27 -20.14 19.32
N SER A 29 24.75 -19.09 18.69
CA SER A 29 25.44 -18.00 19.38
C SER A 29 24.47 -17.58 20.47
N ALA A 30 24.89 -17.61 21.72
CA ALA A 30 24.05 -17.08 22.78
C ALA A 30 23.78 -15.61 22.40
N ALA A 31 22.50 -15.27 22.24
CA ALA A 31 22.09 -13.90 21.98
C ALA A 31 22.80 -13.00 23.02
N GLY A 32 23.51 -11.98 22.56
CA GLY A 32 24.10 -10.96 23.43
C GLY A 32 22.97 -10.06 23.96
N ASN A 33 23.21 -9.42 25.07
CA ASN A 33 22.33 -8.34 25.54
C ASN A 33 23.07 -7.01 25.39
N TYR A 34 22.36 -5.99 24.94
CA TYR A 34 22.84 -4.60 24.96
C TYR A 34 21.85 -3.70 25.68
N GLU A 35 22.32 -2.61 26.24
CA GLU A 35 21.47 -1.66 26.94
C GLU A 35 21.29 -0.40 26.11
N MET A 36 20.03 0.05 25.97
CA MET A 36 19.64 1.24 25.26
C MET A 36 19.01 2.24 26.24
N GLN A 37 19.49 3.46 26.23
CA GLN A 37 18.90 4.55 27.00
C GLN A 37 17.84 5.26 26.13
N LEU A 38 16.63 5.31 26.63
CA LEU A 38 15.45 5.94 26.03
C LEU A 38 14.90 6.97 27.03
N ASN A 39 14.58 8.17 26.55
CA ASN A 39 14.10 9.23 27.42
C ASN A 39 12.76 9.77 26.94
N ILE A 40 11.85 10.05 27.87
CA ILE A 40 10.56 10.69 27.66
C ILE A 40 10.52 11.95 28.54
N LYS A 41 10.24 13.11 27.93
CA LYS A 41 10.15 14.39 28.64
C LYS A 41 8.71 14.91 28.63
N LEU A 42 8.03 14.77 29.74
CA LEU A 42 6.61 15.11 29.89
C LEU A 42 6.37 16.63 30.03
N ASN A 43 7.39 17.41 30.35
CA ASN A 43 7.35 18.87 30.35
C ASN A 43 7.95 19.51 29.10
N GLY A 44 8.31 18.69 28.10
CA GLY A 44 8.82 19.12 26.80
C GLY A 44 7.71 19.64 25.87
N GLU A 45 8.03 19.71 24.59
CA GLU A 45 7.05 20.03 23.55
C GLU A 45 5.94 18.99 23.49
N LYS A 46 4.69 19.43 23.31
CA LYS A 46 3.52 18.57 23.18
C LYS A 46 2.86 18.85 21.84
N LYS A 47 2.57 17.81 21.06
CA LYS A 47 1.96 17.90 19.73
C LYS A 47 0.68 17.05 19.68
N ALA A 48 -0.43 17.62 19.25
CA ALA A 48 -1.64 16.84 19.02
C ALA A 48 -1.43 15.87 17.86
N ILE A 49 -1.83 14.63 18.04
CA ILE A 49 -1.73 13.58 17.02
C ILE A 49 -3.06 13.54 16.24
N SER A 50 -2.97 13.56 14.92
CA SER A 50 -4.16 13.32 14.10
C SER A 50 -4.52 11.82 14.12
N PRO A 51 -5.76 11.45 14.46
CA PRO A 51 -6.16 10.04 14.43
C PRO A 51 -6.16 9.47 13.00
N TYR A 52 -6.15 10.31 11.98
CA TYR A 52 -6.22 9.89 10.58
C TYR A 52 -4.89 9.40 10.01
N ILE A 53 -3.78 9.47 10.76
CA ILE A 53 -2.50 8.88 10.33
C ILE A 53 -2.51 7.34 10.37
N TYR A 54 -3.47 6.73 11.04
CA TYR A 54 -3.65 5.28 11.14
C TYR A 54 -4.58 4.74 10.06
N GLY A 55 -4.53 5.32 8.87
CA GLY A 55 -5.43 5.01 7.76
C GLY A 55 -4.96 3.88 6.88
N VAL A 56 -5.90 3.36 6.08
CA VAL A 56 -5.62 2.35 5.07
C VAL A 56 -6.32 2.68 3.76
N ASN A 57 -5.73 2.27 2.63
CA ASN A 57 -6.44 2.25 1.37
C ASN A 57 -7.52 1.17 1.43
N GLU A 58 -8.66 1.44 0.82
CA GLU A 58 -9.78 0.51 0.83
C GLU A 58 -9.34 -0.82 0.22
N ALA A 59 -9.35 -1.87 1.03
CA ALA A 59 -8.81 -3.17 0.66
C ALA A 59 -9.77 -4.02 -0.20
N GLY A 60 -10.97 -3.52 -0.48
CA GLY A 60 -12.00 -4.29 -1.21
C GLY A 60 -12.51 -5.52 -0.47
N ASN A 61 -12.11 -5.71 0.78
CA ASN A 61 -12.44 -6.87 1.59
C ASN A 61 -12.80 -6.46 3.01
N SER A 62 -14.09 -6.37 3.28
CA SER A 62 -14.63 -6.03 4.61
C SER A 62 -14.13 -6.95 5.74
N THR A 63 -13.66 -8.16 5.43
CA THR A 63 -13.09 -9.09 6.40
C THR A 63 -11.73 -8.63 6.89
N SER A 64 -10.91 -8.03 6.03
CA SER A 64 -9.60 -7.49 6.40
C SER A 64 -9.72 -6.24 7.27
N LEU A 65 -10.68 -5.36 6.98
CA LEU A 65 -10.95 -4.17 7.78
C LEU A 65 -11.37 -4.48 9.21
N LYS A 66 -12.01 -5.63 9.45
CA LYS A 66 -12.37 -6.06 10.82
C LYS A 66 -11.17 -6.46 11.69
N LYS A 67 -10.00 -6.62 11.12
CA LYS A 67 -8.77 -6.98 11.82
C LYS A 67 -7.89 -5.78 12.17
N VAL A 68 -8.18 -4.62 11.62
CA VAL A 68 -7.43 -3.39 11.86
C VAL A 68 -8.37 -2.33 12.44
N THR A 69 -7.92 -1.65 13.47
CA THR A 69 -8.60 -0.45 13.98
C THR A 69 -8.01 0.74 13.24
N THR A 70 -8.81 1.35 12.38
CA THR A 70 -8.39 2.48 11.53
C THR A 70 -9.38 3.63 11.65
N HIS A 71 -8.94 4.86 11.44
CA HIS A 71 -9.77 6.06 11.52
C HIS A 71 -9.97 6.76 10.17
N SER A 72 -9.27 6.30 9.13
CA SER A 72 -9.44 6.85 7.78
C SER A 72 -9.37 5.77 6.70
N LEU A 73 -10.24 5.88 5.71
CA LEU A 73 -10.27 5.04 4.51
C LEU A 73 -10.16 5.90 3.27
N ARG A 74 -9.28 5.51 2.36
CA ARG A 74 -9.14 6.11 1.04
C ARG A 74 -9.60 5.16 -0.05
N GLN A 75 -10.33 5.71 -0.99
CA GLN A 75 -10.56 5.14 -2.32
C GLN A 75 -9.56 5.75 -3.31
N GLY A 76 -8.56 4.98 -3.77
CA GLY A 76 -7.51 5.46 -4.65
C GLY A 76 -6.95 4.37 -5.55
N GLY A 77 -5.86 4.71 -6.22
CA GLY A 77 -5.17 3.87 -7.17
C GLY A 77 -5.59 4.10 -8.62
N ASN A 78 -4.79 3.58 -9.55
CA ASN A 78 -4.88 3.86 -10.99
C ASN A 78 -6.28 3.62 -11.59
N ARG A 79 -7.01 2.61 -11.14
CA ARG A 79 -8.34 2.32 -11.68
C ARG A 79 -9.35 3.44 -11.47
N PHE A 80 -9.18 4.27 -10.43
CA PHE A 80 -10.09 5.38 -10.18
C PHE A 80 -9.96 6.49 -11.23
N THR A 81 -8.80 6.67 -11.84
CA THR A 81 -8.61 7.61 -12.96
C THR A 81 -9.54 7.30 -14.15
N GLY A 82 -9.74 6.02 -14.46
CA GLY A 82 -10.64 5.57 -15.54
C GLY A 82 -12.05 5.17 -15.10
N TYR A 83 -12.41 5.41 -13.81
CA TYR A 83 -13.70 5.03 -13.26
C TYR A 83 -14.81 5.99 -13.67
N ASN A 84 -15.95 5.43 -14.11
CA ASN A 84 -17.16 6.14 -14.44
C ASN A 84 -18.20 5.92 -13.35
N TRP A 85 -18.47 6.92 -12.54
CA TRP A 85 -19.38 6.84 -11.40
C TRP A 85 -20.84 6.56 -11.79
N GLU A 86 -21.22 6.87 -13.03
CA GLU A 86 -22.58 6.71 -13.51
C GLU A 86 -22.93 5.26 -13.82
N ASN A 87 -22.01 4.52 -14.46
CA ASN A 87 -22.20 3.13 -14.89
C ASN A 87 -21.34 2.12 -14.08
N ASN A 88 -20.42 2.61 -13.23
CA ASN A 88 -19.44 1.87 -12.42
C ASN A 88 -18.38 1.09 -13.20
N TYR A 89 -18.31 1.23 -14.52
CA TYR A 89 -17.23 0.63 -15.29
C TYR A 89 -15.92 1.35 -15.04
N SER A 90 -14.83 0.64 -15.15
CA SER A 90 -13.48 1.22 -15.00
C SER A 90 -12.56 0.68 -16.07
N ASN A 91 -11.57 1.50 -16.45
CA ASN A 91 -10.44 1.03 -17.24
C ASN A 91 -9.22 0.84 -16.36
N ALA A 92 -8.56 -0.30 -16.46
CA ALA A 92 -7.41 -0.64 -15.63
C ALA A 92 -6.11 0.04 -16.04
N GLY A 93 -6.10 0.74 -17.18
CA GLY A 93 -4.86 1.24 -17.75
C GLY A 93 -3.83 0.13 -17.93
N ARG A 94 -2.58 0.47 -17.76
CA ARG A 94 -1.44 -0.46 -17.89
C ARG A 94 -1.42 -1.55 -16.82
N ASP A 95 -2.07 -1.35 -15.70
CA ASP A 95 -2.13 -2.35 -14.63
C ASP A 95 -2.74 -3.67 -15.10
N TRP A 96 -3.68 -3.60 -16.05
CA TRP A 96 -4.27 -4.80 -16.64
C TRP A 96 -4.68 -4.62 -18.11
N ASN A 97 -3.70 -4.62 -19.03
CA ASN A 97 -3.92 -4.67 -20.48
C ASN A 97 -4.89 -3.61 -21.03
N ASP A 98 -4.93 -2.41 -20.47
CA ASP A 98 -5.86 -1.33 -20.79
C ASP A 98 -7.33 -1.81 -20.84
N SER A 99 -7.70 -2.75 -19.98
CA SER A 99 -9.01 -3.40 -19.98
C SER A 99 -10.09 -2.55 -19.34
N SER A 100 -11.20 -2.37 -20.04
CA SER A 100 -12.44 -1.85 -19.49
C SER A 100 -13.33 -3.01 -19.02
N ASP A 101 -13.77 -2.99 -17.76
CA ASP A 101 -14.48 -4.10 -17.15
C ASP A 101 -15.42 -3.65 -16.00
N THR A 102 -15.97 -4.63 -15.28
CA THR A 102 -16.87 -4.44 -14.13
C THR A 102 -16.15 -4.70 -12.79
N ASN A 103 -14.84 -4.63 -12.73
CA ASN A 103 -14.10 -4.88 -11.49
C ASN A 103 -14.53 -3.92 -10.37
N MET A 104 -14.86 -2.68 -10.71
CA MET A 104 -15.34 -1.67 -9.76
C MET A 104 -16.87 -1.59 -9.66
N GLY A 105 -17.61 -2.44 -10.35
CA GLY A 105 -19.08 -2.50 -10.32
C GLY A 105 -19.71 -2.50 -11.71
N ASP A 106 -21.02 -2.62 -11.72
CA ASP A 106 -21.86 -2.65 -12.93
C ASP A 106 -23.02 -1.65 -12.78
N VAL A 107 -23.67 -1.29 -13.86
CA VAL A 107 -24.87 -0.44 -13.88
C VAL A 107 -25.94 -0.95 -12.90
N THR A 108 -26.04 -2.26 -12.71
CA THR A 108 -27.00 -2.88 -11.80
C THR A 108 -26.74 -2.59 -10.32
N ASP A 109 -25.53 -2.15 -9.97
CA ASP A 109 -25.17 -1.77 -8.60
C ASP A 109 -25.64 -0.34 -8.25
N GLY A 110 -26.10 0.41 -9.27
CA GLY A 110 -26.51 1.82 -9.15
C GLY A 110 -25.34 2.79 -9.13
N PRO A 111 -25.56 4.08 -9.39
CA PRO A 111 -24.51 5.09 -9.53
C PRO A 111 -23.62 5.19 -8.29
N ALA A 112 -22.36 5.59 -8.47
CA ALA A 112 -21.40 5.84 -7.40
C ALA A 112 -21.22 4.64 -6.45
N TYR A 113 -21.30 3.42 -6.98
CA TYR A 113 -21.24 2.19 -6.16
C TYR A 113 -20.01 2.17 -5.25
N GLN A 114 -18.85 2.57 -5.75
CA GLN A 114 -17.61 2.55 -4.98
C GLN A 114 -17.67 3.50 -3.77
N ALA A 115 -18.11 4.74 -3.94
CA ALA A 115 -18.20 5.68 -2.81
C ALA A 115 -19.30 5.28 -1.81
N ARG A 116 -20.43 4.72 -2.28
CA ARG A 116 -21.47 4.16 -1.39
C ARG A 116 -20.97 2.95 -0.61
N ARG A 117 -20.16 2.10 -1.25
CA ARG A 117 -19.49 0.97 -0.60
C ARG A 117 -18.51 1.45 0.46
N LEU A 118 -17.65 2.43 0.12
CA LEU A 118 -16.71 3.04 1.07
C LEU A 118 -17.42 3.58 2.32
N SER A 119 -18.50 4.37 2.14
CA SER A 119 -19.29 4.92 3.25
C SER A 119 -19.90 3.81 4.13
N LYS A 120 -20.40 2.75 3.50
CA LYS A 120 -20.95 1.59 4.20
C LYS A 120 -19.88 0.84 5.00
N GLU A 121 -18.74 0.53 4.38
CA GLU A 121 -17.63 -0.18 5.03
C GLU A 121 -17.04 0.64 6.19
N ALA A 122 -16.92 1.96 6.03
CA ALA A 122 -16.53 2.87 7.10
C ALA A 122 -17.49 2.80 8.28
N ALA A 123 -18.79 2.86 8.03
CA ALA A 123 -19.80 2.78 9.08
C ALA A 123 -19.79 1.40 9.79
N GLU A 124 -19.59 0.31 9.06
CA GLU A 124 -19.52 -1.05 9.62
C GLU A 124 -18.28 -1.28 10.49
N ASN A 125 -17.21 -0.48 10.29
CA ASN A 125 -15.95 -0.59 11.01
C ASN A 125 -15.64 0.62 11.90
N ASN A 126 -16.61 1.53 12.11
CA ASN A 126 -16.49 2.74 12.94
C ASN A 126 -15.37 3.68 12.47
N VAL A 127 -15.20 3.84 11.15
CA VAL A 127 -14.21 4.74 10.57
C VAL A 127 -14.82 6.11 10.35
N ASP A 128 -14.18 7.14 10.88
CA ASP A 128 -14.70 8.51 10.85
C ASP A 128 -14.45 9.23 9.54
N TYR A 129 -13.29 9.01 8.92
CA TYR A 129 -12.84 9.76 7.76
C TYR A 129 -12.84 8.91 6.48
N LYS A 130 -13.48 9.42 5.44
CA LYS A 130 -13.57 8.79 4.12
C LYS A 130 -13.11 9.74 3.03
N MET A 131 -12.27 9.24 2.14
CA MET A 131 -11.77 9.99 1.00
C MET A 131 -12.12 9.27 -0.30
N ALA A 132 -12.70 10.01 -1.25
CA ALA A 132 -13.02 9.54 -2.59
C ALA A 132 -12.16 10.24 -3.65
N THR A 133 -11.86 9.56 -4.74
CA THR A 133 -11.13 10.10 -5.89
C THR A 133 -12.12 10.62 -6.94
N LEU A 134 -11.91 11.85 -7.41
CA LEU A 134 -12.63 12.47 -8.52
C LEU A 134 -11.78 12.42 -9.79
N GLN A 135 -12.38 12.06 -10.92
CA GLN A 135 -11.68 11.92 -12.18
C GLN A 135 -11.30 13.26 -12.77
N MET A 136 -10.02 13.42 -13.11
CA MET A 136 -9.48 14.67 -13.63
C MET A 136 -8.76 14.51 -14.97
N ALA A 137 -8.47 13.27 -15.37
CA ALA A 137 -7.68 12.98 -16.59
C ALA A 137 -8.41 13.34 -17.90
N GLY A 138 -9.75 13.48 -17.88
CA GLY A 138 -10.53 13.98 -19.01
C GLY A 138 -11.44 12.96 -19.67
N TYR A 139 -11.27 11.67 -19.39
CA TYR A 139 -12.13 10.60 -19.88
C TYR A 139 -12.31 9.51 -18.82
N ALA A 140 -13.43 8.79 -18.90
CA ALA A 140 -13.74 7.62 -18.07
C ALA A 140 -14.28 6.49 -18.96
N SER A 141 -14.34 5.27 -18.43
CA SER A 141 -14.78 4.12 -19.22
C SER A 141 -16.26 4.20 -19.61
N ALA A 142 -16.55 4.10 -20.91
CA ALA A 142 -17.92 4.07 -21.42
C ALA A 142 -18.53 2.67 -21.39
N ASP A 143 -17.69 1.63 -21.38
CA ASP A 143 -18.12 0.24 -21.51
C ASP A 143 -17.26 -0.73 -20.69
N LYS A 144 -17.63 -2.02 -20.74
CA LYS A 144 -16.96 -3.14 -20.04
C LYS A 144 -16.43 -4.20 -21.02
N ASN A 145 -16.06 -3.79 -22.22
CA ASN A 145 -15.81 -4.72 -23.33
C ASN A 145 -14.36 -5.25 -23.40
N GLY A 146 -13.63 -5.24 -22.29
CA GLY A 146 -12.28 -5.75 -22.19
C GLY A 146 -11.24 -4.79 -22.77
N THR A 147 -10.10 -5.33 -23.18
CA THR A 147 -8.94 -4.56 -23.66
C THR A 147 -9.32 -3.54 -24.71
N VAL A 148 -8.90 -2.29 -24.51
CA VAL A 148 -9.06 -1.19 -25.46
C VAL A 148 -7.87 -1.21 -26.41
N ALA A 149 -8.14 -1.22 -27.73
CA ALA A 149 -7.07 -1.20 -28.72
C ALA A 149 -6.44 0.20 -28.84
N ALA A 150 -5.16 0.27 -29.21
CA ALA A 150 -4.48 1.54 -29.42
C ALA A 150 -5.14 2.46 -30.49
N SER A 151 -5.94 1.89 -31.41
CA SER A 151 -6.75 2.65 -32.37
C SER A 151 -8.03 3.24 -31.77
N GLU A 152 -8.36 2.88 -30.55
CA GLU A 152 -9.56 3.32 -29.80
C GLU A 152 -9.16 4.27 -28.65
N VAL A 153 -7.99 4.91 -28.75
CA VAL A 153 -7.56 5.97 -27.83
C VAL A 153 -8.61 7.08 -27.75
N ALA A 154 -8.75 7.70 -26.60
CA ALA A 154 -9.68 8.81 -26.42
C ALA A 154 -9.33 10.03 -27.32
N PRO A 155 -10.32 10.68 -27.93
CA PRO A 155 -11.76 10.41 -27.85
C PRO A 155 -12.21 9.26 -28.79
N SER A 156 -12.97 8.32 -28.27
CA SER A 156 -13.63 7.27 -29.06
C SER A 156 -14.87 6.76 -28.32
N SER A 157 -15.65 5.88 -28.93
CA SER A 157 -16.86 5.30 -28.29
C SER A 157 -16.57 4.40 -27.08
N ARG A 158 -15.31 4.13 -26.79
CA ARG A 158 -14.86 3.39 -25.58
C ARG A 158 -14.79 4.29 -24.35
N TRP A 159 -14.93 5.62 -24.51
CA TRP A 159 -14.71 6.61 -23.49
C TRP A 159 -15.84 7.63 -23.42
N ASN A 160 -16.31 7.95 -22.23
CA ASN A 160 -17.12 9.11 -21.93
C ASN A 160 -16.20 10.25 -21.53
N LYS A 161 -16.50 11.47 -22.03
CA LYS A 161 -15.74 12.67 -21.65
C LYS A 161 -16.04 13.04 -20.21
N VAL A 162 -15.00 13.36 -19.44
CA VAL A 162 -15.14 13.92 -18.08
C VAL A 162 -15.17 15.44 -18.17
N GLU A 163 -16.25 16.04 -17.67
CA GLU A 163 -16.37 17.47 -17.45
C GLU A 163 -16.61 17.78 -15.98
N PHE A 164 -16.00 18.88 -15.49
CA PHE A 164 -16.10 19.20 -14.07
C PHE A 164 -17.42 19.87 -13.70
N GLN A 165 -18.03 20.59 -14.63
CA GLN A 165 -19.26 21.33 -14.41
C GLN A 165 -20.27 21.13 -15.54
N LYS A 166 -21.49 20.81 -15.16
CA LYS A 166 -22.62 20.64 -16.07
C LYS A 166 -23.31 21.99 -16.34
N ASP A 167 -23.69 22.18 -17.60
CA ASP A 167 -24.57 23.31 -17.95
C ASP A 167 -26.00 22.99 -17.51
N GLY A 168 -26.52 23.71 -16.51
CA GLY A 168 -27.93 23.60 -16.09
C GLY A 168 -28.11 22.98 -14.70
N ALA A 169 -29.25 22.32 -14.50
CA ALA A 169 -29.57 21.71 -13.21
C ALA A 169 -28.89 20.35 -13.06
N LEU A 170 -28.34 20.09 -11.87
CA LEU A 170 -27.74 18.79 -11.51
C LEU A 170 -28.85 17.77 -11.26
N SER A 171 -28.60 16.51 -11.59
CA SER A 171 -29.52 15.39 -11.46
C SER A 171 -28.97 14.33 -10.54
N ASP A 172 -29.83 13.70 -9.72
CA ASP A 172 -29.46 12.50 -8.94
C ASP A 172 -29.58 11.21 -9.77
N THR A 173 -30.02 11.32 -11.01
CA THR A 173 -30.08 10.20 -11.94
C THR A 173 -29.19 10.51 -13.13
N PRO A 174 -28.06 9.82 -13.30
CA PRO A 174 -27.16 10.06 -14.43
C PRO A 174 -27.81 9.72 -15.77
N ASP A 175 -27.43 10.44 -16.82
CA ASP A 175 -27.88 10.18 -18.19
C ASP A 175 -26.90 9.26 -18.90
N LEU A 176 -27.12 7.95 -18.83
CA LEU A 176 -26.29 6.94 -19.50
C LEU A 176 -26.38 6.96 -21.03
N THR A 177 -27.12 7.91 -21.63
CA THR A 177 -27.30 8.02 -23.08
C THR A 177 -26.46 9.12 -23.72
N ASP A 178 -25.94 10.03 -22.94
CA ASP A 178 -24.93 10.99 -23.39
C ASP A 178 -23.52 10.37 -23.29
N ASP A 179 -22.53 11.06 -23.80
CA ASP A 179 -21.11 10.64 -23.82
C ASP A 179 -20.25 11.44 -22.84
N THR A 180 -20.88 12.05 -21.80
CA THR A 180 -20.24 12.93 -20.83
C THR A 180 -20.56 12.51 -19.40
N VAL A 181 -19.54 12.55 -18.56
CA VAL A 181 -19.60 12.28 -17.10
C VAL A 181 -19.25 13.57 -16.37
N TYR A 182 -20.15 14.03 -15.51
CA TYR A 182 -19.98 15.31 -14.82
C TYR A 182 -19.54 15.13 -13.36
N MET A 183 -18.48 15.83 -12.93
CA MET A 183 -17.96 15.71 -11.57
C MET A 183 -18.82 16.47 -10.55
N ASP A 184 -19.43 17.59 -10.92
CA ASP A 184 -20.40 18.28 -10.07
C ASP A 184 -21.66 17.44 -9.82
N GLU A 185 -22.14 16.72 -10.81
CA GLU A 185 -23.24 15.75 -10.61
C GLU A 185 -22.82 14.60 -9.69
N TYR A 186 -21.57 14.13 -9.82
CA TYR A 186 -21.03 13.10 -8.91
C TYR A 186 -21.04 13.57 -7.45
N VAL A 187 -20.45 14.74 -7.18
CA VAL A 187 -20.43 15.32 -5.82
C VAL A 187 -21.84 15.59 -5.32
N ASN A 188 -22.73 16.18 -6.16
CA ASN A 188 -24.13 16.40 -5.81
C ASN A 188 -24.86 15.09 -5.47
N TYR A 189 -24.63 14.05 -6.26
CA TYR A 189 -25.19 12.71 -5.99
C TYR A 189 -24.72 12.19 -4.61
N LEU A 190 -23.43 12.32 -4.29
CA LEU A 190 -22.89 11.87 -3.01
C LEU A 190 -23.53 12.65 -1.84
N ILE A 191 -23.61 13.97 -1.94
CA ILE A 191 -24.26 14.81 -0.92
C ILE A 191 -25.73 14.40 -0.70
N ASN A 192 -26.48 14.20 -1.78
CA ASN A 192 -27.90 13.88 -1.68
C ASN A 192 -28.16 12.45 -1.16
N ASN A 193 -27.25 11.52 -1.37
CA ASN A 193 -27.44 10.10 -1.00
C ASN A 193 -26.70 9.68 0.27
N LEU A 194 -25.57 10.33 0.59
CA LEU A 194 -24.75 10.01 1.77
C LEU A 194 -24.77 11.12 2.83
N GLY A 195 -25.13 12.34 2.44
CA GLY A 195 -24.95 13.58 3.22
C GLY A 195 -23.69 14.32 2.83
N ASP A 196 -23.58 15.58 3.27
CA ASP A 196 -22.38 16.39 3.07
C ASP A 196 -21.20 15.92 3.94
N SER A 197 -20.04 16.51 3.73
CA SER A 197 -18.80 16.15 4.43
C SER A 197 -18.83 16.30 5.96
N THR A 198 -19.83 16.99 6.52
CA THR A 198 -20.01 17.15 7.96
C THR A 198 -20.79 16.01 8.59
N THR A 199 -21.36 15.10 7.80
CA THR A 199 -22.15 13.98 8.26
C THR A 199 -21.30 12.72 8.41
N SER A 200 -21.69 11.80 9.28
CA SER A 200 -20.96 10.55 9.52
C SER A 200 -20.96 9.59 8.32
N THR A 201 -21.91 9.76 7.39
CA THR A 201 -22.02 8.96 6.15
C THR A 201 -21.48 9.66 4.92
N GLY A 202 -21.26 10.99 4.98
CA GLY A 202 -20.69 11.79 3.90
C GLY A 202 -19.24 11.48 3.61
N ILE A 203 -18.74 12.00 2.52
CA ILE A 203 -17.32 11.92 2.11
C ILE A 203 -16.62 13.19 2.62
N GLN A 204 -15.63 13.04 3.48
CA GLN A 204 -14.92 14.16 4.11
C GLN A 204 -13.88 14.78 3.19
N GLY A 205 -13.19 13.97 2.39
CA GLY A 205 -12.11 14.40 1.51
C GLY A 205 -12.28 13.95 0.07
N TYR A 206 -11.85 14.79 -0.86
CA TYR A 206 -11.81 14.47 -2.29
C TYR A 206 -10.40 14.62 -2.83
N ASN A 207 -9.84 13.51 -3.36
CA ASN A 207 -8.60 13.53 -4.14
C ASN A 207 -8.84 14.09 -5.54
N LEU A 208 -7.96 14.98 -5.96
CA LEU A 208 -7.88 15.49 -7.33
C LEU A 208 -7.16 14.45 -8.22
N ASP A 209 -7.84 13.38 -8.54
CA ASP A 209 -7.39 12.18 -9.24
C ASP A 209 -6.31 11.36 -8.48
N ASN A 210 -5.71 10.40 -9.16
CA ASN A 210 -4.61 9.58 -8.69
C ASN A 210 -3.41 9.76 -9.62
N GLU A 211 -2.28 10.17 -9.06
CA GLU A 211 -0.99 10.26 -9.75
C GLU A 211 -1.05 10.95 -11.13
N PRO A 212 -1.58 12.17 -11.21
CA PRO A 212 -1.91 12.80 -12.50
C PRO A 212 -0.71 12.94 -13.45
N VAL A 213 0.51 13.07 -12.93
CA VAL A 213 1.72 13.15 -13.76
C VAL A 213 2.14 11.82 -14.39
N LEU A 214 1.47 10.70 -14.02
CA LEU A 214 1.66 9.39 -14.65
C LEU A 214 0.56 9.00 -15.65
N TRP A 215 -0.44 9.83 -15.93
CA TRP A 215 -1.55 9.43 -16.81
C TRP A 215 -1.11 8.94 -18.19
N ASN A 216 -0.10 9.58 -18.78
CA ASN A 216 0.45 9.15 -20.08
C ASN A 216 1.12 7.76 -20.02
N ASP A 217 1.60 7.33 -18.86
CA ASP A 217 2.23 6.03 -18.64
C ASP A 217 1.22 4.99 -18.16
N THR A 218 0.41 5.33 -17.17
CA THR A 218 -0.56 4.39 -16.58
C THR A 218 -1.84 4.26 -17.38
N HIS A 219 -2.28 5.34 -18.07
CA HIS A 219 -3.51 5.40 -18.85
C HIS A 219 -3.31 6.04 -20.24
N PRO A 220 -2.35 5.56 -21.07
CA PRO A 220 -2.00 6.21 -22.34
C PRO A 220 -3.14 6.23 -23.36
N LEU A 221 -4.16 5.38 -23.20
CA LEU A 221 -5.32 5.36 -24.08
C LEU A 221 -6.43 6.33 -23.64
N LEU A 222 -6.35 6.82 -22.42
CA LEU A 222 -7.25 7.80 -21.84
C LEU A 222 -6.60 9.20 -21.89
N HIS A 223 -5.33 9.32 -21.51
CA HIS A 223 -4.54 10.54 -21.53
C HIS A 223 -3.17 10.27 -22.16
N LYS A 224 -3.01 10.63 -23.44
CA LYS A 224 -1.86 10.22 -24.23
C LYS A 224 -0.60 11.02 -23.97
N ASP A 225 -0.77 12.33 -23.81
CA ASP A 225 0.35 13.27 -23.71
C ASP A 225 0.73 13.48 -22.22
N GLU A 226 1.97 13.84 -21.97
CA GLU A 226 2.39 14.21 -20.63
C GLU A 226 1.58 15.41 -20.10
N VAL A 227 1.26 15.38 -18.81
CA VAL A 227 0.50 16.45 -18.17
C VAL A 227 1.39 17.67 -18.04
N SER A 228 1.00 18.78 -18.68
CA SER A 228 1.70 20.04 -18.48
C SER A 228 1.41 20.65 -17.11
N ASN A 229 2.32 21.46 -16.61
CA ASN A 229 2.14 22.22 -15.38
C ASN A 229 0.87 23.07 -15.38
N SER A 230 0.63 23.81 -16.48
CA SER A 230 -0.57 24.64 -16.64
C SER A 230 -1.85 23.79 -16.69
N GLU A 231 -1.81 22.59 -17.26
CA GLU A 231 -2.93 21.64 -17.25
C GLU A 231 -3.21 21.16 -15.84
N LEU A 232 -2.20 20.65 -15.14
CA LEU A 232 -2.33 20.16 -13.77
C LEU A 232 -2.96 21.21 -12.86
N ILE A 233 -2.40 22.41 -12.83
CA ILE A 233 -2.90 23.48 -11.96
C ILE A 233 -4.30 23.95 -12.36
N SER A 234 -4.55 24.15 -13.66
CA SER A 234 -5.88 24.60 -14.11
C SER A 234 -6.98 23.58 -13.82
N LYS A 235 -6.71 22.28 -13.99
CA LYS A 235 -7.65 21.21 -13.65
C LYS A 235 -7.83 21.12 -12.13
N SER A 236 -6.75 21.17 -11.35
CA SER A 236 -6.82 21.16 -9.87
C SER A 236 -7.70 22.30 -9.36
N VAL A 237 -7.46 23.52 -9.84
CA VAL A 237 -8.26 24.71 -9.45
C VAL A 237 -9.72 24.57 -9.87
N ALA A 238 -9.98 24.13 -11.09
CA ALA A 238 -11.34 24.04 -11.63
C ALA A 238 -12.16 22.98 -10.88
N LEU A 239 -11.60 21.79 -10.66
CA LEU A 239 -12.29 20.71 -9.96
C LEU A 239 -12.47 21.02 -8.46
N ALA A 240 -11.44 21.52 -7.80
CA ALA A 240 -11.54 21.97 -6.40
C ALA A 240 -12.62 23.02 -6.20
N LYS A 241 -12.73 23.97 -7.13
CA LYS A 241 -13.77 25.00 -7.10
C LYS A 241 -15.17 24.40 -7.16
N VAL A 242 -15.39 23.43 -8.03
CA VAL A 242 -16.67 22.71 -8.17
C VAL A 242 -17.07 22.03 -6.86
N VAL A 243 -16.16 21.29 -6.24
CA VAL A 243 -16.42 20.65 -4.94
C VAL A 243 -16.75 21.68 -3.88
N LYS A 244 -15.95 22.73 -3.74
CA LYS A 244 -16.15 23.80 -2.73
C LYS A 244 -17.40 24.67 -2.97
N ASP A 245 -17.94 24.68 -4.18
CA ASP A 245 -19.21 25.33 -4.47
C ASP A 245 -20.41 24.49 -3.99
N LEU A 246 -20.29 23.17 -3.95
CA LEU A 246 -21.32 22.22 -3.54
C LEU A 246 -21.22 21.82 -2.06
N ASP A 247 -20.02 21.56 -1.60
CA ASP A 247 -19.69 21.19 -0.22
C ASP A 247 -18.51 22.03 0.29
N PRO A 248 -18.76 23.22 0.86
CA PRO A 248 -17.70 24.12 1.33
C PRO A 248 -16.82 23.54 2.44
N ASN A 249 -17.32 22.53 3.17
CA ASN A 249 -16.61 21.90 4.29
C ASN A 249 -15.76 20.70 3.86
N ALA A 250 -16.00 20.13 2.67
CA ALA A 250 -15.21 19.03 2.16
C ALA A 250 -13.74 19.45 1.96
N GLU A 251 -12.82 18.57 2.32
CA GLU A 251 -11.39 18.82 2.16
C GLU A 251 -10.90 18.38 0.78
N ILE A 252 -10.12 19.24 0.14
CA ILE A 252 -9.50 18.98 -1.16
C ILE A 252 -8.08 18.51 -0.96
N TYR A 253 -7.76 17.35 -1.54
CA TYR A 253 -6.45 16.71 -1.53
C TYR A 253 -5.81 16.77 -2.91
N GLY A 254 -4.56 17.14 -2.98
CA GLY A 254 -3.78 17.17 -4.22
C GLY A 254 -2.33 17.57 -4.01
N PRO A 255 -1.45 17.34 -4.99
CA PRO A 255 -1.72 16.82 -6.33
C PRO A 255 -1.68 15.29 -6.44
N ALA A 256 -1.67 14.53 -5.36
CA ALA A 256 -1.59 13.06 -5.33
C ALA A 256 -0.40 12.53 -6.15
N PHE A 257 0.79 13.08 -5.94
CA PHE A 257 1.99 12.71 -6.68
C PHE A 257 2.48 11.31 -6.30
N TRP A 258 2.91 10.54 -7.29
CA TRP A 258 3.33 9.14 -7.15
C TRP A 258 4.60 8.91 -6.30
N GLY A 259 5.26 9.97 -5.85
CA GLY A 259 6.46 9.86 -5.04
C GLY A 259 7.24 11.17 -4.95
N ILE A 260 8.49 11.07 -4.58
CA ILE A 260 9.35 12.24 -4.35
C ILE A 260 9.75 12.93 -5.66
N LEU A 261 10.00 12.17 -6.74
CA LEU A 261 10.49 12.75 -7.99
C LEU A 261 9.56 13.83 -8.57
N PRO A 262 8.24 13.63 -8.69
CA PRO A 262 7.37 14.71 -9.17
C PRO A 262 7.29 15.91 -8.22
N CYS A 263 7.65 15.76 -6.95
CA CYS A 263 7.80 16.90 -6.05
C CYS A 263 9.03 17.76 -6.40
N VAL A 264 10.06 17.14 -6.97
CA VAL A 264 11.31 17.82 -7.37
C VAL A 264 11.17 18.52 -8.71
N GLN A 265 10.56 17.82 -9.67
CA GLN A 265 10.41 18.31 -11.06
C GLN A 265 9.00 18.01 -11.56
N ALA A 266 8.36 18.93 -12.24
CA ALA A 266 7.07 18.68 -12.84
C ALA A 266 7.16 17.60 -13.94
N GLY A 267 6.29 16.59 -13.90
CA GLY A 267 6.15 15.60 -14.95
C GLY A 267 6.63 14.21 -14.59
N SER A 268 6.22 13.22 -15.39
CA SER A 268 6.54 11.80 -15.23
C SER A 268 7.85 11.41 -15.90
N GLY A 269 8.24 12.14 -16.89
CA GLY A 269 9.37 11.81 -17.76
C GLY A 269 10.58 12.70 -17.55
N ASP A 270 11.74 12.12 -17.71
CA ASP A 270 13.05 12.77 -17.58
C ASP A 270 13.28 13.88 -18.63
N ASN A 271 12.51 13.85 -19.69
CA ASN A 271 12.57 14.82 -20.79
C ASN A 271 11.42 15.82 -20.78
N PHE A 272 10.50 15.74 -19.85
CA PHE A 272 9.41 16.68 -19.77
C PHE A 272 9.93 18.07 -19.35
N LYS A 273 9.85 19.00 -20.28
CA LYS A 273 10.21 20.40 -20.06
C LYS A 273 8.97 21.26 -20.22
N ASP A 274 8.26 21.44 -19.13
CA ASP A 274 7.15 22.40 -19.11
C ASP A 274 7.71 23.82 -19.19
N PRO A 275 7.37 24.59 -20.25
CA PRO A 275 7.93 25.93 -20.44
C PRO A 275 7.66 26.90 -19.28
N ASP A 276 6.52 26.73 -18.59
CA ASP A 276 6.13 27.61 -17.50
C ASP A 276 6.96 27.31 -16.25
N TRP A 277 7.16 26.02 -15.95
CA TRP A 277 8.05 25.61 -14.87
C TRP A 277 9.51 25.98 -15.17
N GLU A 278 10.01 25.68 -16.37
CA GLU A 278 11.37 26.02 -16.79
C GLU A 278 11.69 27.51 -16.65
N ALA A 279 10.70 28.38 -16.90
CA ALA A 279 10.88 29.82 -16.79
C ALA A 279 11.03 30.32 -15.35
N VAL A 280 10.58 29.58 -14.36
CA VAL A 280 10.49 30.00 -12.96
C VAL A 280 11.22 29.11 -11.95
N LYS A 281 11.64 27.89 -12.34
CA LYS A 281 12.23 26.89 -11.43
C LYS A 281 13.41 27.42 -10.60
N GLY A 282 14.20 28.31 -11.11
CA GLY A 282 15.28 28.96 -10.36
C GLY A 282 14.85 29.86 -9.20
N GLN A 283 13.53 30.07 -8.99
CA GLN A 283 12.98 30.85 -7.89
C GLN A 283 12.49 29.96 -6.73
N TYR A 284 12.46 28.64 -6.95
CA TYR A 284 11.93 27.64 -6.03
C TYR A 284 13.00 26.59 -5.73
N SER A 285 12.89 25.93 -4.58
CA SER A 285 13.83 24.87 -4.22
C SER A 285 13.50 23.53 -4.92
N TRP A 286 12.22 23.32 -5.24
CA TRP A 286 11.68 22.18 -5.95
C TRP A 286 10.28 22.51 -6.51
N TYR A 287 9.69 21.62 -7.31
CA TYR A 287 8.41 21.90 -7.97
C TYR A 287 7.23 22.03 -6.98
N MET A 288 7.25 21.28 -5.88
CA MET A 288 6.19 21.38 -4.86
C MET A 288 6.03 22.81 -4.30
N ASP A 289 7.12 23.54 -4.12
CA ASP A 289 7.09 24.97 -3.74
C ASP A 289 6.25 25.79 -4.73
N TYR A 290 6.42 25.54 -6.02
CA TYR A 290 5.69 26.22 -7.08
C TYR A 290 4.21 25.82 -7.10
N TYR A 291 3.91 24.50 -7.02
CA TYR A 291 2.53 24.02 -6.99
C TYR A 291 1.74 24.64 -5.83
N LEU A 292 2.28 24.59 -4.62
CA LEU A 292 1.68 25.23 -3.44
C LEU A 292 1.46 26.74 -3.64
N LYS A 293 2.43 27.42 -4.22
CA LYS A 293 2.29 28.84 -4.53
C LYS A 293 1.15 29.12 -5.52
N GLN A 294 1.02 28.30 -6.56
CA GLN A 294 -0.06 28.47 -7.55
C GLN A 294 -1.44 28.23 -6.94
N MET A 295 -1.57 27.22 -6.06
CA MET A 295 -2.83 26.97 -5.36
C MET A 295 -3.17 28.08 -4.38
N ALA A 296 -2.16 28.66 -3.70
CA ALA A 296 -2.36 29.82 -2.84
C ALA A 296 -2.80 31.06 -3.62
N ASP A 297 -2.23 31.29 -4.81
CA ASP A 297 -2.64 32.39 -5.69
C ASP A 297 -4.09 32.19 -6.19
N ALA A 298 -4.43 30.93 -6.55
CA ALA A 298 -5.79 30.58 -6.95
C ALA A 298 -6.81 30.80 -5.81
N GLU A 299 -6.45 30.53 -4.56
CA GLU A 299 -7.29 30.88 -3.41
C GLU A 299 -7.59 32.39 -3.37
N GLN A 300 -6.55 33.22 -3.52
CA GLN A 300 -6.72 34.69 -3.52
C GLN A 300 -7.62 35.18 -4.66
N GLU A 301 -7.49 34.58 -5.84
CA GLU A 301 -8.31 34.93 -7.00
C GLU A 301 -9.77 34.48 -6.86
N ASN A 302 -10.02 33.33 -6.25
CA ASN A 302 -11.36 32.75 -6.12
C ASN A 302 -12.05 33.10 -4.78
N GLY A 303 -11.31 33.64 -3.82
CA GLY A 303 -11.84 34.05 -2.50
C GLY A 303 -12.25 32.85 -1.61
N LYS A 304 -11.77 31.65 -1.90
CA LYS A 304 -12.00 30.42 -1.11
C LYS A 304 -10.79 29.49 -1.21
N ARG A 305 -10.56 28.70 -0.15
CA ARG A 305 -9.48 27.72 -0.15
C ARG A 305 -9.80 26.59 -1.14
N LEU A 306 -8.81 26.26 -1.97
CA LEU A 306 -8.94 25.26 -3.05
C LEU A 306 -8.01 24.06 -2.86
N LEU A 307 -7.12 24.07 -1.87
CA LEU A 307 -6.30 22.96 -1.46
C LEU A 307 -6.20 22.97 0.05
N ASP A 308 -6.92 22.09 0.72
CA ASP A 308 -6.92 21.96 2.18
C ASP A 308 -5.75 21.10 2.65
N VAL A 309 -5.39 20.10 1.87
CA VAL A 309 -4.38 19.10 2.19
C VAL A 309 -3.46 18.88 0.98
N VAL A 310 -2.17 19.11 1.16
CA VAL A 310 -1.19 18.68 0.17
C VAL A 310 -1.00 17.19 0.31
N ASP A 311 -1.11 16.48 -0.81
CA ASP A 311 -1.15 15.04 -0.88
C ASP A 311 -0.04 14.50 -1.77
N VAL A 312 0.73 13.57 -1.25
CA VAL A 312 1.80 12.87 -1.97
C VAL A 312 1.81 11.40 -1.59
N HIS A 313 2.24 10.54 -2.50
CA HIS A 313 2.54 9.15 -2.18
C HIS A 313 4.00 9.01 -1.73
N TYR A 314 4.26 8.06 -0.85
CA TYR A 314 5.61 7.79 -0.38
C TYR A 314 5.90 6.29 -0.39
N TYR A 315 6.83 5.91 -1.23
CA TYR A 315 7.38 4.56 -1.28
C TYR A 315 8.86 4.63 -0.97
N ALA A 316 9.30 3.90 0.07
CA ALA A 316 10.69 3.94 0.51
C ALA A 316 11.64 3.55 -0.62
N GLN A 317 12.77 4.26 -0.74
CA GLN A 317 13.71 4.05 -1.83
C GLN A 317 14.81 3.05 -1.49
N ASP A 318 15.25 2.97 -0.22
CA ASP A 318 16.17 1.94 0.27
C ASP A 318 15.37 0.83 0.95
N CYS A 319 14.67 0.01 0.17
CA CYS A 319 13.76 -1.03 0.65
C CYS A 319 14.01 -2.41 0.02
N GLU A 320 15.18 -2.61 -0.59
CA GLU A 320 15.55 -3.87 -1.24
C GLU A 320 16.09 -4.94 -0.29
N THR A 321 16.52 -4.52 0.89
CA THR A 321 17.09 -5.38 1.93
C THR A 321 16.38 -5.19 3.25
N ASP A 322 16.45 -6.20 4.11
CA ASP A 322 15.94 -6.11 5.49
C ASP A 322 16.55 -4.93 6.25
N ASP A 323 17.85 -4.67 6.06
CA ASP A 323 18.52 -3.54 6.70
C ASP A 323 17.98 -2.19 6.20
N GLY A 324 17.71 -2.07 4.91
CA GLY A 324 17.09 -0.88 4.34
C GLY A 324 15.68 -0.67 4.89
N ILE A 325 14.84 -1.72 4.91
CA ILE A 325 13.47 -1.63 5.43
C ILE A 325 13.47 -1.23 6.91
N LEU A 326 14.35 -1.81 7.75
CA LEU A 326 14.47 -1.46 9.17
C LEU A 326 14.83 0.01 9.43
N GLN A 327 15.41 0.68 8.45
CA GLN A 327 15.80 2.10 8.55
C GLN A 327 14.92 3.02 7.69
N ALA A 328 14.02 2.48 6.88
CA ALA A 328 13.28 3.25 5.87
C ALA A 328 12.48 4.42 6.45
N ALA A 329 11.87 4.23 7.62
CA ALA A 329 11.10 5.29 8.27
C ALA A 329 11.96 6.51 8.66
N ARG A 330 13.27 6.34 8.88
CA ARG A 330 14.17 7.45 9.20
C ARG A 330 14.30 8.48 8.06
N SER A 331 14.13 8.04 6.81
CA SER A 331 14.10 8.96 5.66
C SER A 331 12.93 9.94 5.69
N LEU A 332 11.93 9.68 6.53
CA LEU A 332 10.78 10.59 6.70
C LEU A 332 11.14 11.80 7.57
N TYR A 333 11.95 11.63 8.62
CA TYR A 333 12.10 12.62 9.68
C TYR A 333 13.52 12.85 10.21
N ASP A 334 14.45 11.86 10.09
CA ASP A 334 15.77 11.93 10.72
C ASP A 334 16.75 12.75 9.88
N PRO A 335 17.17 13.94 10.33
CA PRO A 335 18.08 14.81 9.57
C PRO A 335 19.51 14.28 9.46
N ASP A 336 19.88 13.28 10.27
CA ASP A 336 21.22 12.69 10.27
C ASP A 336 21.28 11.38 9.44
N TYR A 337 20.13 10.83 9.06
CA TYR A 337 20.07 9.60 8.27
C TYR A 337 20.33 9.85 6.79
N LYS A 338 21.21 9.02 6.23
CA LYS A 338 21.51 9.00 4.80
C LYS A 338 21.17 7.63 4.26
N GLU A 339 20.05 7.53 3.61
CA GLU A 339 19.64 6.28 2.99
C GLU A 339 20.55 5.90 1.82
N ASN A 340 20.66 4.60 1.56
CA ASN A 340 21.44 4.09 0.44
C ASN A 340 20.60 4.08 -0.85
N SER A 341 20.25 5.28 -1.33
CA SER A 341 19.44 5.44 -2.54
C SER A 341 19.89 6.65 -3.36
N TRP A 342 19.21 6.88 -4.48
CA TRP A 342 19.41 8.04 -5.34
C TRP A 342 19.14 9.37 -4.62
N LEU A 343 18.29 9.41 -3.61
CA LEU A 343 17.96 10.63 -2.85
C LEU A 343 19.19 11.22 -2.15
N THR A 344 19.97 10.37 -1.45
CA THR A 344 21.22 10.81 -0.81
C THR A 344 22.22 11.36 -1.82
N GLN A 345 22.27 10.76 -3.01
CA GLN A 345 23.15 11.24 -4.08
C GLN A 345 22.64 12.54 -4.69
N TRP A 346 21.33 12.62 -4.96
CA TRP A 346 20.71 13.79 -5.57
C TRP A 346 20.79 15.05 -4.70
N PHE A 347 20.44 14.90 -3.39
CA PHE A 347 20.43 16.02 -2.46
C PHE A 347 21.77 16.24 -1.75
N GLY A 348 22.76 15.37 -1.97
CA GLY A 348 24.10 15.48 -1.40
C GLY A 348 24.14 15.23 0.10
N GLY A 349 23.16 14.55 0.67
CA GLY A 349 23.06 14.28 2.11
C GLY A 349 21.76 13.62 2.53
N SER A 350 21.38 13.80 3.79
CA SER A 350 20.08 13.39 4.30
C SER A 350 18.95 14.20 3.65
N PHE A 351 17.80 13.56 3.50
CA PHE A 351 16.61 14.20 2.95
C PHE A 351 15.38 13.81 3.77
N PRO A 352 15.16 14.43 4.96
CA PRO A 352 14.00 14.17 5.79
C PRO A 352 12.73 14.70 5.09
N PHE A 353 12.01 13.80 4.43
CA PHE A 353 10.97 14.14 3.47
C PHE A 353 9.83 14.96 4.07
N LEU A 354 9.32 14.55 5.25
CA LEU A 354 8.18 15.23 5.89
C LEU A 354 8.56 16.64 6.35
N THR A 355 9.73 16.79 6.96
CA THR A 355 10.26 18.10 7.36
C THR A 355 10.35 19.03 6.15
N ARG A 356 10.85 18.49 5.02
CA ARG A 356 10.97 19.25 3.78
C ARG A 356 9.62 19.67 3.20
N MET A 357 8.61 18.80 3.27
CA MET A 357 7.23 19.13 2.86
C MET A 357 6.64 20.22 3.75
N GLN A 358 6.81 20.12 5.07
CA GLN A 358 6.31 21.11 6.02
C GLN A 358 6.94 22.50 5.79
N GLU A 359 8.26 22.58 5.53
CA GLU A 359 8.94 23.84 5.16
C GLU A 359 8.33 24.50 3.93
N SER A 360 7.94 23.69 2.93
CA SER A 360 7.29 24.21 1.72
C SER A 360 5.89 24.73 1.99
N ILE A 361 5.12 23.99 2.79
CA ILE A 361 3.77 24.40 3.22
C ILE A 361 3.83 25.71 3.97
N ASP A 362 4.66 25.82 5.00
CA ASP A 362 4.78 27.00 5.86
C ASP A 362 5.14 28.25 5.06
N LYS A 363 5.97 28.07 4.03
CA LYS A 363 6.46 29.17 3.22
C LYS A 363 5.51 29.62 2.13
N TYR A 364 4.85 28.69 1.44
CA TYR A 364 4.13 29.00 0.20
C TYR A 364 2.62 28.92 0.32
N TYR A 365 2.09 28.06 1.21
CA TYR A 365 0.67 27.94 1.43
C TYR A 365 0.36 27.59 2.90
N PRO A 366 0.67 28.49 3.85
CA PRO A 366 0.52 28.20 5.27
C PRO A 366 -0.92 27.84 5.64
N GLY A 367 -1.02 26.85 6.57
CA GLY A 367 -2.30 26.29 7.03
C GLY A 367 -2.84 25.18 6.12
N THR A 368 -2.16 24.81 5.04
CA THR A 368 -2.41 23.55 4.32
C THR A 368 -1.91 22.40 5.18
N LYS A 369 -2.70 21.32 5.27
CA LYS A 369 -2.32 20.09 5.97
C LYS A 369 -1.45 19.22 5.05
N LEU A 370 -0.77 18.21 5.62
CA LEU A 370 0.04 17.26 4.88
C LEU A 370 -0.57 15.86 4.96
N ALA A 371 -0.69 15.16 3.83
CA ALA A 371 -1.12 13.78 3.76
C ALA A 371 -0.18 12.91 2.92
N LEU A 372 -0.14 11.63 3.29
CA LEU A 372 0.46 10.55 2.51
C LEU A 372 -0.66 9.55 2.18
N THR A 373 -1.38 9.79 1.08
CA THR A 373 -2.56 8.97 0.76
C THR A 373 -2.24 7.61 0.17
N GLU A 374 -0.99 7.38 -0.20
CA GLU A 374 -0.39 6.06 -0.37
C GLU A 374 1.01 6.06 0.22
N TYR A 375 1.32 5.05 1.03
CA TYR A 375 2.70 4.81 1.45
C TYR A 375 2.95 3.33 1.71
N ASN A 376 4.21 2.93 1.52
CA ASN A 376 4.73 1.63 1.94
C ASN A 376 6.24 1.74 2.17
N LEU A 377 6.76 1.03 3.16
CA LEU A 377 8.17 1.08 3.55
C LEU A 377 8.98 -0.11 3.04
N ALA A 378 8.32 -1.07 2.40
CA ALA A 378 8.96 -2.23 1.77
C ALA A 378 8.76 -2.19 0.25
N ASN A 379 9.55 -2.96 -0.48
CA ASN A 379 9.37 -3.09 -1.92
C ASN A 379 8.06 -3.83 -2.24
N ILE A 380 7.05 -3.10 -2.67
CA ILE A 380 5.71 -3.64 -2.99
C ILE A 380 5.73 -4.66 -4.13
N SER A 381 6.74 -4.64 -5.00
CA SER A 381 6.90 -5.65 -6.05
C SER A 381 7.39 -7.00 -5.51
N LYS A 382 7.87 -7.05 -4.26
CA LYS A 382 8.29 -8.25 -3.55
C LYS A 382 7.27 -8.63 -2.47
N GLU A 383 6.05 -8.95 -2.85
CA GLU A 383 4.97 -9.35 -1.91
C GLU A 383 5.37 -10.43 -0.90
N SER A 384 6.39 -11.24 -1.21
CA SER A 384 6.86 -12.28 -0.29
C SER A 384 7.43 -11.74 1.03
N THR A 385 7.82 -10.47 1.08
CA THR A 385 8.41 -9.83 2.27
C THR A 385 7.57 -8.68 2.81
N THR A 386 6.77 -8.02 1.95
CA THR A 386 5.98 -6.86 2.34
C THR A 386 4.89 -7.24 3.36
N GLY A 387 4.98 -6.70 4.57
CA GLY A 387 4.01 -6.91 5.63
C GLY A 387 3.95 -8.30 6.26
N LYS A 388 4.81 -9.24 5.84
CA LYS A 388 4.83 -10.65 6.29
C LYS A 388 5.89 -10.97 7.32
N SER A 389 6.66 -10.00 7.76
CA SER A 389 7.69 -10.17 8.78
C SER A 389 7.64 -9.05 9.80
N VAL A 390 8.18 -9.30 10.97
CA VAL A 390 8.33 -8.31 12.04
C VAL A 390 9.11 -7.06 11.61
N ILE A 391 9.98 -7.18 10.61
CA ILE A 391 10.71 -6.05 10.03
C ILE A 391 9.74 -5.01 9.48
N SER A 392 8.66 -5.46 8.82
CA SER A 392 7.61 -4.55 8.35
C SER A 392 6.85 -3.90 9.51
N ALA A 393 6.62 -4.62 10.62
CA ALA A 393 5.98 -4.03 11.79
C ALA A 393 6.86 -2.95 12.43
N ILE A 394 8.17 -3.20 12.54
CA ILE A 394 9.13 -2.23 13.08
C ILE A 394 9.17 -0.96 12.21
N ALA A 395 9.27 -1.11 10.90
CA ALA A 395 9.28 0.01 9.97
C ALA A 395 7.96 0.80 10.03
N GLU A 396 6.82 0.11 10.03
CA GLU A 396 5.50 0.71 10.09
C GLU A 396 5.28 1.48 11.37
N THR A 397 5.60 0.91 12.53
CA THR A 397 5.43 1.59 13.82
C THR A 397 6.31 2.83 13.94
N GLU A 398 7.52 2.80 13.40
CA GLU A 398 8.39 3.98 13.39
C GLU A 398 7.86 5.07 12.43
N ALA A 399 7.28 4.67 11.28
CA ALA A 399 6.65 5.63 10.38
C ALA A 399 5.42 6.31 11.00
N LEU A 400 4.57 5.54 11.68
CA LEU A 400 3.40 6.09 12.39
C LEU A 400 3.83 7.08 13.49
N GLY A 401 4.89 6.76 14.23
CA GLY A 401 5.50 7.68 15.20
C GLY A 401 6.08 8.93 14.52
N ALA A 402 6.74 8.77 13.39
CA ALA A 402 7.27 9.90 12.61
C ALA A 402 6.13 10.78 12.04
N PHE A 403 5.03 10.20 11.61
CA PHE A 403 3.85 10.95 11.16
C PHE A 403 3.28 11.81 12.29
N ALA A 404 3.17 11.23 13.50
CA ALA A 404 2.74 11.98 14.69
C ALA A 404 3.71 13.13 15.01
N ASP A 405 5.02 12.87 15.01
CA ASP A 405 6.04 13.88 15.34
C ASP A 405 6.09 15.02 14.31
N GLN A 406 5.96 14.70 13.02
CA GLN A 406 6.03 15.68 11.93
C GLN A 406 4.66 16.33 11.61
N GLY A 407 3.61 16.02 12.39
CA GLY A 407 2.29 16.65 12.24
C GLY A 407 1.58 16.29 10.93
N VAL A 408 1.79 15.09 10.42
CA VAL A 408 1.02 14.55 9.29
C VAL A 408 -0.45 14.48 9.69
N TYR A 409 -1.32 14.95 8.81
CA TYR A 409 -2.76 15.00 9.06
C TYR A 409 -3.45 13.68 8.75
N LEU A 410 -3.09 13.06 7.62
CA LEU A 410 -3.67 11.80 7.18
C LEU A 410 -2.60 10.95 6.49
N ALA A 411 -2.59 9.67 6.79
CA ALA A 411 -1.77 8.70 6.06
C ALA A 411 -2.57 7.42 5.83
N THR A 412 -2.51 6.85 4.62
CA THR A 412 -3.21 5.60 4.31
C THR A 412 -2.24 4.59 3.71
N TYR A 413 -2.04 3.48 4.44
CA TYR A 413 -1.16 2.39 4.02
C TYR A 413 -1.64 1.77 2.70
N TRP A 414 -0.72 1.58 1.75
CA TRP A 414 -0.98 0.89 0.49
C TRP A 414 -0.48 -0.55 0.55
N GLY A 415 -1.40 -1.49 0.63
CA GLY A 415 -1.13 -2.91 0.66
C GLY A 415 -2.40 -3.72 0.92
N THR A 416 -2.37 -5.01 0.58
CA THR A 416 -3.48 -5.92 0.86
C THR A 416 -3.39 -6.39 2.31
N LEU A 417 -4.17 -5.81 3.22
CA LEU A 417 -4.11 -6.07 4.66
C LEU A 417 -4.17 -7.55 5.03
N SER A 418 -4.97 -8.36 4.31
CA SER A 418 -5.04 -9.80 4.55
C SER A 418 -3.72 -10.54 4.27
N LEU A 419 -2.83 -9.94 3.51
CA LEU A 419 -1.50 -10.45 3.21
C LEU A 419 -0.40 -9.81 4.05
N CYS A 420 -0.74 -8.78 4.84
CA CYS A 420 0.18 -7.97 5.63
C CYS A 420 -0.12 -8.03 7.14
N PRO A 421 -0.11 -9.23 7.78
CA PRO A 421 -0.53 -9.36 9.18
C PRO A 421 0.34 -8.55 10.14
N TYR A 422 1.64 -8.42 9.89
CA TYR A 422 2.55 -7.64 10.73
C TYR A 422 2.27 -6.14 10.67
N VAL A 423 1.91 -5.61 9.50
CA VAL A 423 1.51 -4.20 9.35
C VAL A 423 0.16 -3.96 10.01
N THR A 424 -0.80 -4.88 9.83
CA THR A 424 -2.09 -4.81 10.51
C THR A 424 -1.92 -4.71 12.03
N SER A 425 -1.05 -5.52 12.60
CA SER A 425 -0.75 -5.48 14.04
C SER A 425 0.08 -4.26 14.45
N ALA A 426 0.93 -3.73 13.58
CA ALA A 426 1.65 -2.48 13.84
C ALA A 426 0.69 -1.29 13.97
N ILE A 427 -0.32 -1.20 13.10
CA ILE A 427 -1.39 -0.20 13.22
C ILE A 427 -2.19 -0.41 14.50
N ASN A 428 -2.57 -1.66 14.80
CA ASN A 428 -3.30 -1.99 16.04
C ASN A 428 -2.46 -1.72 17.30
N LEU A 429 -1.14 -1.77 17.23
CA LEU A 429 -0.28 -1.43 18.35
C LEU A 429 -0.48 0.03 18.80
N TYR A 430 -0.85 0.92 17.87
CA TYR A 430 -1.22 2.31 18.16
C TYR A 430 -2.69 2.50 18.48
N THR A 431 -3.58 1.69 17.90
CA THR A 431 -5.02 1.98 17.89
C THR A 431 -5.87 1.02 18.73
N ASN A 432 -5.32 -0.15 19.10
CA ASN A 432 -6.05 -1.18 19.85
C ASN A 432 -5.08 -2.27 20.36
N TYR A 433 -4.05 -1.87 21.11
CA TYR A 433 -2.95 -2.76 21.52
C TYR A 433 -3.38 -3.93 22.44
N ASP A 434 -4.46 -3.75 23.18
CA ASP A 434 -4.98 -4.76 24.12
C ASP A 434 -6.18 -5.55 23.58
N GLY A 435 -6.64 -5.24 22.36
CA GLY A 435 -7.85 -5.81 21.75
C GLY A 435 -9.17 -5.33 22.36
N ASN A 436 -9.12 -4.36 23.29
CA ASN A 436 -10.29 -3.82 24.01
C ASN A 436 -10.43 -2.30 23.85
N GLY A 437 -9.65 -1.70 22.95
CA GLY A 437 -9.67 -0.27 22.65
C GLY A 437 -8.56 0.52 23.33
N GLY A 438 -7.58 -0.12 23.97
CA GLY A 438 -6.38 0.54 24.45
C GLY A 438 -5.58 1.12 23.29
N ALA A 439 -5.30 2.42 23.32
CA ALA A 439 -4.66 3.13 22.20
C ALA A 439 -3.47 3.97 22.67
N PHE A 440 -2.62 4.33 21.75
CA PHE A 440 -1.57 5.33 21.95
C PHE A 440 -2.24 6.68 22.24
N GLY A 441 -1.70 7.47 23.16
CA GLY A 441 -2.30 8.74 23.54
C GLY A 441 -2.47 9.72 22.36
N ASP A 442 -3.32 10.71 22.53
CA ASP A 442 -3.63 11.71 21.51
C ASP A 442 -2.66 12.89 21.44
N THR A 443 -1.72 12.96 22.38
CA THR A 443 -0.76 14.06 22.52
C THR A 443 0.66 13.52 22.63
N LEU A 444 1.44 13.65 21.55
CA LEU A 444 2.83 13.26 21.50
C LEU A 444 3.65 14.12 22.47
N VAL A 445 4.55 13.50 23.22
CA VAL A 445 5.53 14.14 24.09
C VAL A 445 6.95 13.94 23.56
N GLU A 446 7.88 14.83 23.94
CA GLU A 446 9.27 14.72 23.50
C GLU A 446 9.88 13.40 23.98
N SER A 447 10.39 12.61 23.04
CA SER A 447 11.08 11.35 23.31
C SER A 447 12.36 11.25 22.50
N SER A 448 13.33 10.47 22.99
CA SER A 448 14.61 10.31 22.31
C SER A 448 15.26 8.96 22.58
N SER A 449 15.91 8.42 21.58
CA SER A 449 16.77 7.22 21.65
C SER A 449 18.24 7.62 21.59
N ALA A 450 19.09 6.90 22.28
CA ALA A 450 20.55 7.07 22.20
C ALA A 450 21.11 6.65 20.82
N ASP A 451 20.43 5.74 20.11
CA ASP A 451 20.82 5.26 18.77
C ASP A 451 19.59 4.83 17.96
N LEU A 452 19.10 5.72 17.09
CA LEU A 452 17.96 5.46 16.22
C LEU A 452 18.20 4.32 15.21
N SER A 453 19.46 3.97 14.93
CA SER A 453 19.74 2.85 14.04
C SER A 453 19.43 1.49 14.67
N LYS A 454 19.30 1.44 16.00
CA LYS A 454 19.06 0.24 16.79
C LYS A 454 17.69 0.23 17.46
N ALA A 455 17.26 1.37 17.97
CA ALA A 455 15.99 1.51 18.68
C ALA A 455 15.35 2.87 18.40
N ALA A 456 14.06 2.88 18.09
CA ALA A 456 13.25 4.10 18.04
C ALA A 456 12.30 4.12 19.23
N ILE A 457 11.93 5.33 19.69
CA ILE A 457 10.88 5.54 20.69
C ILE A 457 10.02 6.73 20.31
N PHE A 458 8.71 6.55 20.42
CA PHE A 458 7.71 7.62 20.38
C PHE A 458 6.79 7.45 21.58
N ALA A 459 6.47 8.54 22.26
CA ALA A 459 5.66 8.49 23.47
C ALA A 459 4.53 9.50 23.44
N ALA A 460 3.41 9.18 24.08
CA ALA A 460 2.24 10.03 24.13
C ALA A 460 1.52 9.93 25.48
N ILE A 461 0.68 10.93 25.73
CA ILE A 461 -0.27 11.02 26.84
C ILE A 461 -1.63 11.45 26.30
N ASP A 462 -2.67 11.41 27.14
CA ASP A 462 -3.98 11.91 26.77
C ASP A 462 -4.12 13.40 27.13
N GLY A 463 -4.05 14.27 26.14
CA GLY A 463 -4.13 15.73 26.32
C GLY A 463 -3.04 16.27 27.24
N SER A 464 -3.38 16.55 28.49
CA SER A 464 -2.43 17.03 29.52
C SER A 464 -2.30 16.07 30.71
N ASP A 465 -3.00 14.94 30.67
CA ASP A 465 -2.99 13.95 31.74
C ASP A 465 -1.80 13.01 31.55
N ASP A 466 -0.88 13.05 32.49
CA ASP A 466 0.32 12.21 32.48
C ASP A 466 0.23 11.06 33.52
N SER A 467 -0.96 10.73 34.00
CA SER A 467 -1.19 9.56 34.87
C SER A 467 -0.91 8.24 34.15
N GLU A 468 -1.12 8.23 32.83
CA GLU A 468 -0.71 7.15 31.96
C GLU A 468 0.14 7.70 30.80
N VAL A 469 1.26 7.02 30.52
CA VAL A 469 2.15 7.30 29.38
C VAL A 469 2.24 6.06 28.52
N THR A 470 1.96 6.21 27.25
CA THR A 470 2.12 5.16 26.25
C THR A 470 3.41 5.41 25.45
N ALA A 471 4.19 4.35 25.22
CA ALA A 471 5.42 4.48 24.45
C ALA A 471 5.61 3.29 23.50
N VAL A 472 5.75 3.55 22.20
CA VAL A 472 6.14 2.54 21.22
C VAL A 472 7.64 2.51 21.10
N VAL A 473 8.24 1.35 21.35
CA VAL A 473 9.69 1.11 21.38
C VAL A 473 10.04 -0.05 20.46
N SER A 474 11.07 0.09 19.65
CA SER A 474 11.53 -0.97 18.74
C SER A 474 12.92 -1.46 19.05
N ASN A 475 13.17 -2.77 18.95
CA ASN A 475 14.50 -3.38 18.85
C ASN A 475 14.75 -3.79 17.39
N LYS A 476 15.65 -3.08 16.71
CA LYS A 476 16.05 -3.33 15.31
C LYS A 476 17.21 -4.31 15.19
N ASP A 477 17.83 -4.73 16.29
CA ASP A 477 18.93 -5.69 16.27
C ASP A 477 18.41 -7.09 15.90
N LYS A 478 19.08 -7.74 14.95
CA LYS A 478 18.67 -9.04 14.41
C LYS A 478 19.05 -10.24 15.30
N GLU A 479 19.99 -10.03 16.22
CA GLU A 479 20.63 -11.12 16.96
C GLU A 479 20.53 -10.93 18.48
N ASN A 480 20.45 -9.68 18.94
CA ASN A 480 20.63 -9.35 20.35
C ASN A 480 19.33 -8.85 20.99
N THR A 481 19.09 -9.32 22.23
CA THR A 481 18.04 -8.76 23.08
C THR A 481 18.44 -7.37 23.54
N GLU A 482 17.55 -6.42 23.41
CA GLU A 482 17.69 -5.08 23.92
C GLU A 482 17.16 -5.00 25.36
N LYS A 483 17.95 -4.44 26.24
CA LYS A 483 17.51 -3.95 27.53
C LYS A 483 17.18 -2.46 27.37
N ALA A 484 15.95 -2.15 27.04
CA ALA A 484 15.44 -0.79 26.92
C ALA A 484 15.25 -0.18 28.31
N VAL A 485 16.01 0.87 28.63
CA VAL A 485 15.88 1.64 29.87
C VAL A 485 15.18 2.94 29.55
N ILE A 486 13.90 3.02 29.86
CA ILE A 486 13.02 4.16 29.60
C ILE A 486 12.99 5.04 30.84
N SER A 487 13.44 6.28 30.73
CA SER A 487 13.40 7.27 31.80
C SER A 487 12.36 8.33 31.53
N LEU A 488 11.46 8.59 32.48
CA LEU A 488 10.44 9.62 32.39
C LEU A 488 10.87 10.84 33.20
N GLU A 489 10.95 11.98 32.53
CA GLU A 489 11.46 13.24 33.10
C GLU A 489 10.39 14.35 33.02
N GLY A 490 10.48 15.32 33.96
CA GLY A 490 9.66 16.52 33.89
C GLY A 490 8.22 16.35 34.35
N THR A 491 7.98 15.38 35.21
CA THR A 491 6.70 15.12 35.87
C THR A 491 6.85 14.99 37.39
N ASP A 492 5.80 15.28 38.14
CA ASP A 492 5.67 15.00 39.58
C ASP A 492 4.94 13.67 39.83
N THR A 493 4.45 13.00 38.77
CA THR A 493 3.76 11.70 38.81
C THR A 493 4.72 10.58 39.20
N ASP A 494 4.30 9.69 40.11
CA ASP A 494 5.07 8.54 40.60
C ASP A 494 4.50 7.27 40.02
N TYR A 495 5.06 6.79 38.92
CA TYR A 495 4.58 5.62 38.20
C TYR A 495 4.83 4.34 38.97
N GLN A 496 3.83 3.44 38.95
CA GLN A 496 3.80 2.21 39.74
C GLN A 496 3.79 0.94 38.92
N SER A 497 3.32 0.99 37.65
CA SER A 497 3.25 -0.20 36.79
C SER A 497 3.67 0.08 35.37
N ALA A 498 4.02 -1.00 34.68
CA ALA A 498 4.21 -1.01 33.23
C ALA A 498 3.69 -2.33 32.66
N VAL A 499 3.02 -2.25 31.51
CA VAL A 499 2.57 -3.42 30.71
C VAL A 499 3.18 -3.30 29.32
N VAL A 500 3.75 -4.40 28.83
CA VAL A 500 4.43 -4.45 27.54
C VAL A 500 3.66 -5.32 26.57
N TYR A 501 3.08 -4.72 25.55
CA TYR A 501 2.39 -5.37 24.45
C TYR A 501 3.32 -5.40 23.24
N ALA A 502 3.67 -6.56 22.72
CA ALA A 502 4.72 -6.69 21.72
C ALA A 502 4.34 -7.53 20.50
N ILE A 503 4.94 -7.17 19.38
CA ILE A 503 5.00 -7.94 18.14
C ILE A 503 6.43 -8.44 18.00
N THR A 504 6.61 -9.73 17.73
CA THR A 504 7.93 -10.38 17.68
C THR A 504 8.10 -11.20 16.40
N GLN A 505 9.29 -11.77 16.19
CA GLN A 505 9.52 -12.66 15.06
C GLN A 505 8.63 -13.93 15.09
N ASP A 506 8.23 -14.35 16.29
CA ASP A 506 7.49 -15.61 16.49
C ASP A 506 6.00 -15.48 16.15
N SER A 507 5.45 -14.26 16.23
CA SER A 507 4.03 -14.01 15.98
C SER A 507 3.79 -12.59 15.50
N SER A 508 2.91 -12.44 14.51
CA SER A 508 2.32 -11.15 14.14
C SER A 508 1.29 -10.66 15.15
N ASP A 509 0.71 -11.54 15.97
CA ASP A 509 -0.28 -11.14 16.96
C ASP A 509 0.39 -10.37 18.09
N ILE A 510 -0.25 -9.30 18.57
CA ILE A 510 0.18 -8.55 19.75
C ILE A 510 0.05 -9.44 20.99
N GLN A 511 1.13 -9.59 21.73
CA GLN A 511 1.18 -10.41 22.94
C GLN A 511 1.64 -9.60 24.13
N ILE A 512 1.18 -9.92 25.34
CA ILE A 512 1.70 -9.35 26.57
C ILE A 512 3.06 -10.02 26.84
N LEU A 513 4.12 -9.24 26.70
CA LEU A 513 5.51 -9.70 26.87
C LEU A 513 5.97 -9.61 28.34
N ASP A 514 5.58 -8.53 29.04
CA ASP A 514 5.96 -8.28 30.44
C ASP A 514 4.89 -7.48 31.17
N VAL A 515 4.81 -7.67 32.51
CA VAL A 515 3.96 -6.92 33.41
C VAL A 515 4.72 -6.61 34.71
N GLN A 516 4.90 -5.33 34.99
CA GLN A 516 5.60 -4.85 36.19
C GLN A 516 4.64 -4.08 37.09
N ASN A 517 4.68 -4.32 38.39
CA ASN A 517 3.91 -3.63 39.44
C ASN A 517 4.82 -3.01 40.54
N ASP A 518 6.08 -2.82 40.22
CA ASP A 518 7.12 -2.31 41.10
C ASP A 518 8.01 -1.24 40.43
N VAL A 519 7.45 -0.54 39.43
CA VAL A 519 8.10 0.61 38.81
C VAL A 519 8.43 1.65 39.89
N SER A 520 9.64 2.20 39.86
CA SER A 520 10.07 3.20 40.86
C SER A 520 11.12 4.14 40.26
N GLY A 521 11.13 5.38 40.76
CA GLY A 521 12.07 6.40 40.31
C GLY A 521 11.81 6.83 38.86
N ASN A 522 10.60 6.68 38.34
CA ASN A 522 10.18 7.04 37.00
C ASN A 522 11.09 6.43 35.92
N GLN A 523 11.50 5.17 36.13
CA GLN A 523 12.28 4.40 35.18
C GLN A 523 11.69 3.00 35.01
N VAL A 524 11.45 2.63 33.77
CA VAL A 524 10.99 1.31 33.35
C VAL A 524 12.09 0.62 32.55
N THR A 525 12.35 -0.65 32.86
CA THR A 525 13.28 -1.46 32.08
C THR A 525 12.53 -2.60 31.41
N VAL A 526 12.64 -2.70 30.08
CA VAL A 526 11.98 -3.72 29.28
C VAL A 526 13.04 -4.53 28.53
N GLU A 527 12.89 -5.85 28.50
CA GLU A 527 13.72 -6.72 27.66
C GLU A 527 12.98 -7.03 26.36
N LEU A 528 13.45 -6.46 25.24
CA LEU A 528 12.89 -6.64 23.91
C LEU A 528 13.70 -7.69 23.13
N PRO A 529 13.09 -8.80 22.68
CA PRO A 529 13.76 -9.79 21.85
C PRO A 529 14.36 -9.20 20.57
N PRO A 530 15.30 -9.89 19.91
CA PRO A 530 15.78 -9.47 18.60
C PRO A 530 14.62 -9.27 17.63
N LEU A 531 14.65 -8.20 16.85
CA LEU A 531 13.59 -7.81 15.93
C LEU A 531 12.21 -7.88 16.60
N SER A 532 11.89 -6.88 17.35
CA SER A 532 10.59 -6.73 18.00
C SER A 532 10.18 -5.26 18.12
N VAL A 533 8.92 -5.03 18.29
CA VAL A 533 8.37 -3.71 18.63
C VAL A 533 7.30 -3.86 19.68
N ALA A 534 7.26 -2.94 20.64
CA ALA A 534 6.33 -3.00 21.77
C ALA A 534 5.69 -1.65 22.05
N GLN A 535 4.42 -1.68 22.44
CA GLN A 535 3.72 -0.62 23.16
C GLN A 535 3.95 -0.87 24.65
N VAL A 536 4.57 0.08 25.32
CA VAL A 536 4.78 0.08 26.77
C VAL A 536 3.79 1.06 27.38
N VAL A 537 2.88 0.57 28.20
CA VAL A 537 1.87 1.35 28.93
C VAL A 537 2.34 1.53 30.36
N ILE A 538 2.65 2.76 30.75
CA ILE A 538 3.24 3.10 32.04
C ILE A 538 2.21 3.91 32.83
N SER A 539 1.83 3.44 34.02
CA SER A 539 0.73 4.05 34.81
C SER A 539 1.14 4.34 36.25
N ASP A 540 0.58 5.39 36.83
CA ASP A 540 0.68 5.74 38.24
C ASP A 540 -0.15 4.83 39.16
N GLU A 541 -0.97 3.94 38.57
CA GLU A 541 -1.72 2.91 39.28
C GLU A 541 -1.10 1.53 39.03
N LYS A 542 -1.37 0.59 39.95
CA LYS A 542 -1.00 -0.82 39.76
C LYS A 542 -1.95 -1.50 38.79
N THR A 543 -1.39 -2.31 37.92
CA THR A 543 -2.21 -3.09 36.98
C THR A 543 -2.63 -4.44 37.54
N ASN A 544 -3.77 -4.93 37.07
CA ASN A 544 -4.24 -6.30 37.28
C ASN A 544 -4.05 -7.18 36.03
N VAL A 545 -3.42 -6.65 35.00
CA VAL A 545 -3.06 -7.41 33.79
C VAL A 545 -2.12 -8.54 34.18
N THR A 546 -2.29 -9.68 33.57
CA THR A 546 -1.43 -10.86 33.77
C THR A 546 -0.96 -11.38 32.42
N ILE A 547 0.27 -11.87 32.37
CA ILE A 547 0.76 -12.54 31.17
C ILE A 547 -0.06 -13.83 31.00
N PRO A 548 -0.75 -14.03 29.85
CA PRO A 548 -1.48 -15.26 29.60
C PRO A 548 -0.53 -16.48 29.70
N GLU A 549 -0.98 -17.54 30.30
CA GLU A 549 -0.24 -18.81 30.21
C GLU A 549 -0.09 -19.18 28.72
N LYS A 550 1.13 -19.48 28.31
CA LYS A 550 1.35 -19.91 26.92
C LYS A 550 0.56 -21.20 26.70
N PRO A 551 -0.35 -21.24 25.73
CA PRO A 551 -1.08 -22.45 25.45
C PRO A 551 -0.09 -23.56 25.07
N ASN A 552 -0.37 -24.77 25.53
CA ASN A 552 0.41 -25.96 25.23
C ASN A 552 0.13 -26.40 23.79
N ILE A 553 0.74 -25.69 22.83
CA ILE A 553 0.55 -25.90 21.39
C ILE A 553 1.77 -26.61 20.81
N GLU A 554 1.53 -27.72 20.14
CA GLU A 554 2.53 -28.40 19.31
C GLU A 554 2.25 -28.14 17.82
N ILE A 555 3.22 -27.56 17.12
CA ILE A 555 3.15 -27.38 15.67
C ILE A 555 3.86 -28.53 14.97
N LYS A 556 3.12 -29.28 14.15
CA LYS A 556 3.68 -30.35 13.30
C LYS A 556 3.62 -29.94 11.84
N LYS A 557 4.74 -30.08 11.13
CA LYS A 557 4.83 -29.82 9.69
C LYS A 557 5.08 -31.10 8.91
N THR A 558 4.34 -31.30 7.82
CA THR A 558 4.55 -32.42 6.90
C THR A 558 4.74 -31.85 5.49
N THR A 559 5.92 -32.06 4.90
CA THR A 559 6.26 -31.56 3.56
C THR A 559 6.24 -32.67 2.54
N TYR A 560 5.62 -32.44 1.41
CA TYR A 560 5.59 -33.30 0.22
C TYR A 560 6.28 -32.59 -0.94
N ASN A 561 7.14 -33.29 -1.68
CA ASN A 561 7.53 -32.81 -3.01
C ASN A 561 6.34 -33.02 -3.96
N ILE A 562 6.05 -32.05 -4.78
CA ILE A 562 4.94 -32.15 -5.75
C ILE A 562 5.13 -33.31 -6.70
N SER A 563 6.39 -33.61 -7.11
CA SER A 563 6.73 -34.77 -7.96
C SER A 563 6.37 -36.14 -7.39
N ASP A 564 6.23 -36.25 -6.07
CA ASP A 564 5.97 -37.49 -5.35
C ASP A 564 4.47 -37.73 -5.11
N LEU A 565 3.65 -36.69 -5.36
CA LEU A 565 2.20 -36.78 -5.19
C LEU A 565 1.52 -37.48 -6.36
N SER A 566 0.44 -38.20 -6.06
CA SER A 566 -0.46 -38.71 -7.08
C SER A 566 -1.16 -37.53 -7.81
N THR A 567 -1.50 -37.75 -9.08
CA THR A 567 -2.24 -36.79 -9.87
C THR A 567 -3.65 -37.32 -10.18
N ASN A 568 -4.60 -36.36 -10.31
CA ASN A 568 -5.94 -36.71 -10.81
C ASN A 568 -5.94 -36.95 -12.34
N THR A 569 -7.12 -37.19 -12.92
CA THR A 569 -7.28 -37.44 -14.37
C THR A 569 -6.91 -36.23 -15.24
N ALA A 570 -6.91 -35.02 -14.69
CA ALA A 570 -6.47 -33.78 -15.36
C ALA A 570 -4.95 -33.55 -15.24
N GLY A 571 -4.25 -34.39 -14.47
CA GLY A 571 -2.82 -34.23 -14.23
C GLY A 571 -2.45 -33.34 -13.06
N ASN A 572 -3.43 -32.84 -12.30
CA ASN A 572 -3.20 -31.96 -11.16
C ASN A 572 -2.78 -32.74 -9.91
N PRO A 573 -1.79 -32.27 -9.15
CA PRO A 573 -1.33 -32.90 -7.90
C PRO A 573 -2.45 -32.98 -6.86
N MET A 574 -2.53 -34.11 -6.15
CA MET A 574 -3.47 -34.39 -5.08
C MET A 574 -2.73 -34.37 -3.74
N ILE A 575 -2.96 -33.35 -2.93
CA ILE A 575 -2.31 -33.13 -1.64
C ILE A 575 -3.13 -33.83 -0.56
N PRO A 576 -2.59 -34.87 0.13
CA PRO A 576 -3.31 -35.52 1.21
C PRO A 576 -3.41 -34.56 2.41
N LEU A 577 -4.62 -34.29 2.91
CA LEU A 577 -4.85 -33.32 3.99
C LEU A 577 -4.54 -33.82 5.38
N GLY A 578 -4.48 -35.19 5.56
CA GLY A 578 -4.15 -35.77 6.86
C GLY A 578 -5.17 -35.46 7.95
N ASP A 579 -4.67 -34.99 9.07
CA ASP A 579 -5.50 -34.60 10.23
C ASP A 579 -6.12 -33.22 10.04
N LYS A 580 -7.26 -33.17 9.36
CA LYS A 580 -7.95 -31.92 9.00
C LYS A 580 -8.45 -31.11 10.20
N GLU A 581 -8.67 -31.72 11.35
CA GLU A 581 -9.12 -31.05 12.56
C GLU A 581 -8.04 -30.12 13.11
N HIS A 582 -6.78 -30.56 13.00
CA HIS A 582 -5.61 -29.80 13.44
C HIS A 582 -4.88 -29.06 12.31
N LEU A 583 -5.30 -29.24 11.05
CA LEU A 583 -4.67 -28.57 9.90
C LEU A 583 -5.06 -27.08 9.92
N LYS A 584 -4.04 -26.21 9.97
CA LYS A 584 -4.21 -24.74 10.03
C LYS A 584 -3.84 -24.06 8.72
N GLU A 585 -2.83 -24.58 8.06
CA GLU A 585 -2.25 -23.92 6.90
C GLU A 585 -1.66 -24.91 5.93
N ILE A 586 -1.72 -24.59 4.65
CA ILE A 586 -1.05 -25.31 3.56
C ILE A 586 -0.11 -24.33 2.85
N ILE A 587 1.19 -24.53 2.99
CA ILE A 587 2.21 -23.68 2.36
C ILE A 587 2.59 -24.30 1.03
N VAL A 588 2.34 -23.59 -0.07
CA VAL A 588 2.71 -23.98 -1.43
C VAL A 588 3.99 -23.26 -1.84
N ASN A 589 5.08 -24.00 -2.05
CA ASN A 589 6.30 -23.42 -2.61
C ASN A 589 6.23 -23.43 -4.13
N ALA A 590 6.32 -22.27 -4.74
CA ALA A 590 6.26 -22.07 -6.18
C ALA A 590 7.49 -21.31 -6.71
N THR A 591 7.97 -21.74 -7.89
CA THR A 591 8.96 -20.98 -8.68
C THR A 591 8.30 -20.48 -9.95
N VAL A 592 8.37 -19.19 -10.18
CA VAL A 592 7.84 -18.51 -11.36
C VAL A 592 8.98 -17.86 -12.11
N SER A 593 9.08 -18.13 -13.39
CA SER A 593 10.11 -17.58 -14.28
C SER A 593 9.49 -17.00 -15.54
N SER A 594 10.10 -15.93 -16.06
CA SER A 594 9.76 -15.33 -17.35
C SER A 594 10.69 -15.87 -18.43
N ASN A 595 10.10 -16.30 -19.55
CA ASN A 595 10.85 -16.78 -20.72
C ASN A 595 11.35 -15.62 -21.59
N ALA A 596 10.71 -14.47 -21.53
CA ALA A 596 11.05 -13.26 -22.28
C ALA A 596 11.84 -12.23 -21.46
N GLY A 597 12.19 -12.54 -20.22
CA GLY A 597 12.94 -11.65 -19.33
C GLY A 597 12.13 -10.48 -18.80
N SER A 598 10.84 -10.71 -18.53
CA SER A 598 9.97 -9.72 -17.88
C SER A 598 10.50 -9.35 -16.51
N SER A 599 10.42 -8.07 -16.17
CA SER A 599 10.80 -7.56 -14.84
C SER A 599 9.77 -7.91 -13.78
N TRP A 600 8.51 -8.14 -14.17
CA TRP A 600 7.46 -8.64 -13.31
C TRP A 600 6.67 -9.77 -13.98
N ALA A 601 6.17 -10.67 -13.17
CA ALA A 601 5.20 -11.68 -13.53
C ALA A 601 4.33 -12.01 -12.32
N VAL A 602 3.06 -12.22 -12.54
CA VAL A 602 2.08 -12.58 -11.51
C VAL A 602 1.19 -13.71 -12.01
N GLY A 603 0.74 -14.55 -11.11
CA GLY A 603 -0.22 -15.59 -11.44
C GLY A 603 -1.03 -16.02 -10.23
N GLY A 604 -1.99 -16.87 -10.47
CA GLY A 604 -2.85 -17.40 -9.44
C GLY A 604 -3.16 -18.87 -9.62
N GLY A 605 -3.33 -19.55 -8.49
CA GLY A 605 -3.75 -20.94 -8.39
C GLY A 605 -4.76 -21.12 -7.28
N ALA A 606 -5.12 -22.36 -7.04
CA ALA A 606 -6.03 -22.69 -5.95
C ALA A 606 -5.81 -24.10 -5.43
N LEU A 607 -6.13 -24.27 -4.16
CA LEU A 607 -6.45 -25.56 -3.56
C LEU A 607 -7.94 -25.82 -3.76
N CYS A 608 -8.29 -26.84 -4.52
CA CYS A 608 -9.65 -27.15 -4.91
C CYS A 608 -10.16 -28.38 -4.18
N PHE A 609 -11.43 -28.36 -3.81
CA PHE A 609 -12.12 -29.36 -3.01
C PHE A 609 -13.45 -29.74 -3.68
N ASN A 610 -13.85 -31.01 -3.63
CA ASN A 610 -15.09 -31.48 -4.26
C ASN A 610 -16.27 -31.50 -3.28
N GLU A 611 -16.00 -31.56 -1.99
CA GLU A 611 -17.00 -31.74 -0.95
C GLU A 611 -16.93 -30.66 0.14
N VAL A 612 -17.12 -29.39 -0.28
CA VAL A 612 -17.27 -28.27 0.66
C VAL A 612 -18.72 -28.16 1.10
N VAL A 613 -18.96 -28.13 2.40
CA VAL A 613 -20.30 -28.09 3.00
C VAL A 613 -20.47 -26.78 3.75
N LYS A 614 -21.46 -25.98 3.36
CA LYS A 614 -21.79 -24.70 4.04
C LYS A 614 -22.23 -24.96 5.47
N LYS A 615 -21.72 -24.19 6.42
CA LYS A 615 -22.06 -24.30 7.85
C LYS A 615 -23.57 -24.21 8.07
N GLY A 616 -24.12 -25.19 8.79
CA GLY A 616 -25.56 -25.27 9.05
C GLY A 616 -26.40 -25.81 7.90
N SER A 617 -25.78 -26.23 6.77
CA SER A 617 -26.48 -26.87 5.67
C SER A 617 -26.53 -28.37 5.85
N SER A 618 -27.66 -28.99 5.46
CA SER A 618 -27.79 -30.46 5.35
C SER A 618 -27.64 -30.95 3.89
N SER A 619 -27.26 -30.08 2.99
CA SER A 619 -27.05 -30.38 1.57
C SER A 619 -25.76 -31.14 1.35
N ALA A 620 -25.68 -31.90 0.26
CA ALA A 620 -24.43 -32.53 -0.17
C ALA A 620 -23.36 -31.45 -0.42
N GLY A 621 -22.10 -31.81 -0.24
CA GLY A 621 -20.96 -30.94 -0.54
C GLY A 621 -20.94 -30.48 -1.98
N VAL A 622 -20.38 -29.33 -2.22
CA VAL A 622 -20.21 -28.71 -3.54
C VAL A 622 -18.72 -28.47 -3.78
N TRP A 623 -18.37 -28.28 -5.06
CA TRP A 623 -17.01 -27.88 -5.39
C TRP A 623 -16.72 -26.47 -4.85
N GLY A 624 -15.59 -26.33 -4.19
CA GLY A 624 -15.08 -25.07 -3.66
C GLY A 624 -13.57 -24.99 -3.73
N ASN A 625 -13.03 -23.83 -3.39
CA ASN A 625 -11.60 -23.59 -3.48
C ASN A 625 -11.12 -22.58 -2.43
N LYS A 626 -9.80 -22.56 -2.25
CA LYS A 626 -9.02 -21.50 -1.62
C LYS A 626 -7.98 -21.02 -2.62
N SER A 627 -8.19 -19.85 -3.19
CA SER A 627 -7.32 -19.28 -4.20
C SER A 627 -6.12 -18.58 -3.55
N PHE A 628 -5.01 -18.54 -4.27
CA PHE A 628 -3.78 -17.85 -3.89
C PHE A 628 -3.11 -17.24 -5.12
N GLN A 629 -2.21 -16.28 -4.87
CA GLN A 629 -1.42 -15.64 -5.92
C GLN A 629 0.07 -15.90 -5.69
N TYR A 630 0.84 -15.81 -6.78
CA TYR A 630 2.30 -15.93 -6.78
C TYR A 630 2.90 -14.90 -7.74
N ARG A 631 4.19 -14.58 -7.56
CA ARG A 631 4.92 -13.63 -8.38
C ARG A 631 6.25 -14.19 -8.87
N LEU A 632 6.94 -13.43 -9.74
CA LEU A 632 8.25 -13.78 -10.27
C LEU A 632 9.25 -14.13 -9.15
N GLY A 633 9.95 -15.23 -9.33
CA GLY A 633 10.88 -15.78 -8.33
C GLY A 633 10.37 -17.02 -7.64
N THR A 634 11.02 -17.43 -6.55
CA THR A 634 10.60 -18.55 -5.72
C THR A 634 10.03 -18.04 -4.41
N SER A 635 8.84 -18.47 -4.04
CA SER A 635 8.17 -18.06 -2.82
C SER A 635 7.37 -19.20 -2.18
N ASP A 636 7.22 -19.12 -0.87
CA ASP A 636 6.27 -19.89 -0.08
C ASP A 636 4.96 -19.10 0.03
N ILE A 637 3.87 -19.73 -0.39
CA ILE A 637 2.54 -19.13 -0.37
C ILE A 637 1.72 -19.84 0.70
N ALA A 638 1.44 -19.17 1.79
CA ALA A 638 0.64 -19.68 2.88
C ALA A 638 -0.86 -19.57 2.54
N VAL A 639 -1.56 -20.68 2.56
CA VAL A 639 -3.01 -20.76 2.32
C VAL A 639 -3.66 -21.24 3.61
N PRO A 640 -4.38 -20.40 4.34
CA PRO A 640 -5.07 -20.80 5.58
C PRO A 640 -6.08 -21.92 5.32
N PHE A 641 -6.04 -22.95 6.16
CA PHE A 641 -7.04 -24.03 6.16
C PHE A 641 -8.08 -23.77 7.26
N ASP A 642 -8.79 -22.67 7.11
CA ASP A 642 -9.89 -22.22 7.97
C ASP A 642 -11.26 -22.65 7.41
N ASP A 643 -12.35 -22.18 8.00
CA ASP A 643 -13.72 -22.47 7.59
C ASP A 643 -14.23 -21.59 6.41
N GLN A 644 -13.37 -20.77 5.77
CA GLN A 644 -13.74 -19.90 4.65
C GLN A 644 -13.43 -20.56 3.31
N PHE A 645 -14.43 -20.69 2.46
CA PHE A 645 -14.29 -21.29 1.12
C PHE A 645 -15.01 -20.42 0.08
N THR A 646 -14.45 -20.39 -1.14
CA THR A 646 -15.16 -19.87 -2.31
C THR A 646 -15.80 -21.02 -3.07
N ILE A 647 -17.11 -20.96 -3.30
CA ILE A 647 -17.84 -21.96 -4.07
C ILE A 647 -18.36 -21.36 -5.38
N SER A 648 -18.52 -22.20 -6.40
CA SER A 648 -19.15 -21.81 -7.67
C SER A 648 -20.66 -22.11 -7.63
N LEU A 649 -21.45 -21.13 -8.00
CA LEU A 649 -22.91 -21.25 -8.10
C LEU A 649 -23.33 -21.73 -9.50
N SER A 650 -24.55 -22.27 -9.60
CA SER A 650 -25.11 -22.79 -10.86
C SER A 650 -25.32 -21.72 -11.93
N ASP A 651 -25.34 -20.43 -11.56
CA ASP A 651 -25.44 -19.29 -12.48
C ASP A 651 -24.07 -18.78 -12.97
N GLY A 652 -22.97 -19.45 -12.58
CA GLY A 652 -21.61 -19.10 -12.95
C GLY A 652 -20.96 -18.05 -12.05
N LYS A 653 -21.62 -17.58 -11.00
CA LYS A 653 -21.06 -16.68 -9.99
C LYS A 653 -20.32 -17.48 -8.91
N SER A 654 -19.48 -16.77 -8.17
CA SER A 654 -18.82 -17.31 -6.97
C SER A 654 -19.45 -16.73 -5.72
N GLU A 655 -19.47 -17.53 -4.64
CA GLU A 655 -19.93 -17.12 -3.30
C GLU A 655 -18.87 -17.53 -2.27
N ASN A 656 -18.49 -16.62 -1.40
CA ASN A 656 -17.68 -16.95 -0.23
C ASN A 656 -18.59 -17.46 0.89
N ILE A 657 -18.27 -18.62 1.42
CA ILE A 657 -19.06 -19.28 2.45
C ILE A 657 -18.21 -19.68 3.65
N THR A 658 -18.83 -19.70 4.80
CA THR A 658 -18.31 -20.40 5.97
C THR A 658 -18.76 -21.88 5.91
N GLY A 659 -17.82 -22.81 6.00
CA GLY A 659 -18.12 -24.23 5.81
C GLY A 659 -17.02 -25.16 6.29
N SER A 660 -17.12 -26.43 5.92
CA SER A 660 -16.11 -27.46 6.18
C SER A 660 -15.82 -28.25 4.91
N CYS A 661 -14.63 -28.83 4.82
CA CYS A 661 -14.21 -29.69 3.73
C CYS A 661 -14.22 -31.15 4.17
N ASN A 662 -14.94 -32.00 3.43
CA ASN A 662 -14.99 -33.46 3.67
C ASN A 662 -13.95 -34.25 2.88
N ASP A 663 -13.26 -33.62 1.90
CA ASP A 663 -12.25 -34.29 1.09
C ASP A 663 -11.06 -34.78 1.92
N GLU A 664 -10.47 -35.93 1.52
CA GLU A 664 -9.22 -36.43 2.10
C GLU A 664 -7.97 -35.83 1.43
N SER A 665 -8.15 -35.15 0.31
CA SER A 665 -7.07 -34.49 -0.42
C SER A 665 -7.56 -33.23 -1.14
N ALA A 666 -6.71 -32.21 -1.22
CA ALA A 666 -6.92 -31.03 -2.03
C ALA A 666 -6.25 -31.18 -3.41
N GLU A 667 -6.90 -30.73 -4.46
CA GLU A 667 -6.33 -30.63 -5.80
C GLU A 667 -5.61 -29.30 -5.95
N LEU A 668 -4.31 -29.32 -6.34
CA LEU A 668 -3.54 -28.11 -6.58
C LEU A 668 -3.65 -27.71 -8.06
N GLN A 669 -4.21 -26.55 -8.33
CA GLN A 669 -4.42 -26.04 -9.68
C GLN A 669 -3.66 -24.72 -9.91
N ASN A 670 -3.12 -24.55 -11.12
CA ASN A 670 -2.63 -23.30 -11.66
C ASN A 670 -3.71 -22.73 -12.60
N TRP A 671 -4.19 -21.51 -12.33
CA TRP A 671 -5.36 -20.97 -13.04
C TRP A 671 -5.02 -19.95 -14.11
N TRP A 672 -4.13 -19.02 -13.80
CA TRP A 672 -3.80 -17.91 -14.68
C TRP A 672 -2.40 -17.37 -14.39
N ALA A 673 -1.83 -16.69 -15.36
CA ALA A 673 -0.58 -15.98 -15.22
C ALA A 673 -0.49 -14.83 -16.21
N SER A 674 0.24 -13.77 -15.87
CA SER A 674 0.49 -12.59 -16.70
C SER A 674 1.86 -12.01 -16.40
N SER A 675 2.46 -11.33 -17.38
CA SER A 675 3.76 -10.66 -17.24
C SER A 675 3.85 -9.43 -18.15
N GLU A 676 4.87 -8.62 -17.93
CA GLU A 676 5.21 -7.47 -18.75
C GLU A 676 5.28 -7.78 -20.26
N ASN A 677 5.86 -8.92 -20.64
CA ASN A 677 6.07 -9.31 -22.05
C ASN A 677 5.07 -10.35 -22.54
N ASP A 678 3.96 -10.53 -21.83
CA ASP A 678 2.97 -11.54 -22.18
C ASP A 678 1.97 -11.00 -23.22
N SER A 679 2.20 -11.33 -24.50
CA SER A 679 1.28 -10.95 -25.57
C SER A 679 0.01 -11.79 -25.63
N LYS A 680 -0.01 -12.93 -24.91
CA LYS A 680 -1.14 -13.83 -24.72
C LYS A 680 -1.07 -14.41 -23.32
N ASN A 681 -2.14 -14.33 -22.61
CA ASN A 681 -2.24 -14.68 -21.20
C ASN A 681 -1.44 -15.96 -20.83
N GLY A 682 -0.33 -15.79 -20.11
CA GLY A 682 0.51 -16.86 -19.57
C GLY A 682 1.57 -17.46 -20.50
N GLU A 683 1.74 -17.00 -21.77
CA GLU A 683 2.74 -17.57 -22.69
C GLU A 683 4.20 -17.29 -22.28
N ASP A 684 4.47 -16.15 -21.65
CA ASP A 684 5.81 -15.80 -21.16
C ASP A 684 6.20 -16.54 -19.87
N ILE A 685 5.23 -16.99 -19.09
CA ILE A 685 5.44 -17.44 -17.72
C ILE A 685 5.56 -18.96 -17.65
N SER A 686 6.53 -19.42 -16.88
CA SER A 686 6.64 -20.81 -16.44
C SER A 686 6.50 -20.88 -14.94
N THR A 687 5.46 -21.57 -14.45
CA THR A 687 5.20 -21.80 -13.03
C THR A 687 5.47 -23.25 -12.67
N THR A 688 6.28 -23.48 -11.66
CA THR A 688 6.55 -24.80 -11.11
C THR A 688 6.21 -24.80 -9.62
N PHE A 689 5.30 -25.67 -9.21
CA PHE A 689 5.09 -25.97 -7.80
C PHE A 689 6.13 -27.00 -7.35
N ASN A 690 6.92 -26.68 -6.36
CA ASN A 690 8.04 -27.49 -5.90
C ASN A 690 7.63 -28.41 -4.75
N THR A 691 7.14 -27.82 -3.66
CA THR A 691 6.72 -28.53 -2.44
C THR A 691 5.41 -28.00 -1.92
N VAL A 692 4.75 -28.83 -1.09
CA VAL A 692 3.63 -28.40 -0.25
C VAL A 692 3.91 -28.84 1.17
N THR A 693 3.78 -27.91 2.12
CA THR A 693 3.93 -28.17 3.55
C THR A 693 2.60 -27.96 4.25
N LEU A 694 2.10 -28.99 4.91
CA LEU A 694 0.93 -28.91 5.78
C LEU A 694 1.38 -28.58 7.20
N VAL A 695 0.74 -27.61 7.81
CA VAL A 695 1.03 -27.14 9.17
C VAL A 695 -0.14 -27.51 10.06
N TYR A 696 0.09 -28.37 11.03
CA TYR A 696 -0.90 -28.84 12.00
C TYR A 696 -0.62 -28.21 13.37
N GLU A 697 -1.67 -27.75 14.03
CA GLU A 697 -1.62 -27.17 15.37
C GLU A 697 -2.41 -28.05 16.36
N TYR A 698 -1.73 -28.61 17.33
CA TYR A 698 -2.30 -29.39 18.41
C TYR A 698 -2.30 -28.56 19.68
N ASN A 699 -3.48 -28.11 20.12
CA ASN A 699 -3.65 -27.39 21.37
C ASN A 699 -4.10 -28.33 22.48
N TYR A 700 -3.18 -28.73 23.36
CA TYR A 700 -3.44 -29.68 24.44
C TYR A 700 -4.19 -29.09 25.65
N ASP A 701 -4.38 -27.75 25.67
CA ASP A 701 -5.15 -27.08 26.73
C ASP A 701 -6.65 -27.04 26.42
N LYS A 702 -7.04 -27.29 25.18
CA LYS A 702 -8.44 -27.45 24.79
C LYS A 702 -8.87 -28.88 25.00
N PRO A 703 -9.93 -29.17 25.80
CA PRO A 703 -10.49 -30.50 25.86
C PRO A 703 -11.00 -30.90 24.47
N ASP A 704 -10.61 -32.11 24.01
CA ASP A 704 -11.14 -32.69 22.77
C ASP A 704 -12.66 -32.63 22.75
N GLU A 705 -13.26 -31.86 21.82
CA GLU A 705 -14.71 -31.80 21.67
C GLU A 705 -15.35 -33.13 21.21
N THR A 706 -14.55 -34.18 20.96
CA THR A 706 -15.00 -35.45 20.37
C THR A 706 -15.20 -36.62 21.34
N THR A 707 -15.05 -36.44 22.68
CA THR A 707 -15.34 -37.53 23.63
C THR A 707 -16.58 -37.20 24.51
N THR A 708 -17.74 -37.12 23.92
CA THR A 708 -18.97 -37.37 24.63
C THR A 708 -19.35 -38.86 24.54
N THR A 709 -18.70 -39.68 25.32
CA THR A 709 -19.26 -40.99 25.67
C THR A 709 -20.49 -40.76 26.52
N PRO A 710 -21.65 -41.36 26.22
CA PRO A 710 -22.83 -41.21 27.05
C PRO A 710 -22.56 -41.77 28.46
N ALA A 711 -22.57 -40.90 29.47
CA ALA A 711 -22.48 -41.34 30.85
C ALA A 711 -23.72 -42.12 31.19
N GLU A 712 -23.55 -43.33 31.65
CA GLU A 712 -24.59 -44.14 32.25
C GLU A 712 -25.26 -43.41 33.42
N THR A 713 -26.57 -43.27 33.30
CA THR A 713 -27.44 -42.67 34.33
C THR A 713 -27.53 -43.61 35.54
N THR A 714 -26.81 -43.30 36.58
CA THR A 714 -27.11 -43.90 37.92
C THR A 714 -28.02 -42.91 38.67
N THR A 715 -29.27 -43.32 38.78
CA THR A 715 -30.32 -42.62 39.53
C THR A 715 -30.02 -42.74 41.02
N THR A 716 -29.81 -41.62 41.69
CA THR A 716 -30.00 -41.55 43.15
C THR A 716 -30.96 -40.38 43.47
N THR A 717 -32.10 -40.79 43.97
CA THR A 717 -33.19 -39.92 44.41
C THR A 717 -32.84 -39.34 45.78
N GLU A 718 -32.85 -38.02 45.90
CA GLU A 718 -33.16 -37.38 47.20
C GLU A 718 -33.98 -36.12 46.98
N THR A 719 -35.14 -36.17 47.68
CA THR A 719 -36.21 -35.23 47.68
C THR A 719 -35.94 -34.12 48.74
N THR A 720 -36.09 -32.87 48.43
CA THR A 720 -36.62 -31.90 49.35
C THR A 720 -37.30 -30.72 48.65
N MET A 721 -38.47 -30.45 49.02
CA MET A 721 -39.42 -29.41 48.64
C MET A 721 -39.02 -28.03 49.19
N THR A 722 -39.43 -27.02 48.52
CA THR A 722 -40.36 -25.92 48.85
C THR A 722 -39.92 -24.65 48.15
N GLU A 723 -40.63 -23.86 47.59
CA GLU A 723 -41.91 -23.21 47.35
C GLU A 723 -41.69 -22.01 46.44
N SER A 724 -42.36 -21.96 45.36
CA SER A 724 -43.37 -21.06 44.90
C SER A 724 -43.27 -19.56 45.29
N THR A 725 -43.14 -18.73 44.31
CA THR A 725 -44.09 -17.64 44.02
C THR A 725 -44.01 -17.18 42.58
N SER A 726 -45.18 -17.21 41.97
CA SER A 726 -45.51 -16.66 40.64
C SER A 726 -45.75 -15.17 40.73
N GLU A 727 -45.39 -14.44 39.69
CA GLU A 727 -46.21 -13.31 39.23
C GLU A 727 -46.08 -13.14 37.73
N THR A 728 -47.20 -13.33 37.08
CA THR A 728 -47.60 -12.98 35.74
C THR A 728 -47.89 -11.49 35.61
N VAL A 729 -47.70 -10.91 34.43
CA VAL A 729 -48.53 -9.90 33.73
C VAL A 729 -47.64 -9.40 32.54
N SER A 730 -48.01 -9.28 31.32
CA SER A 730 -49.19 -9.30 30.47
C SER A 730 -48.75 -8.68 29.17
N GLU A 731 -49.09 -9.29 28.12
CA GLU A 731 -48.99 -8.76 26.74
C GLU A 731 -49.87 -7.52 26.56
N THR A 732 -49.43 -6.59 25.70
CA THR A 732 -50.40 -5.75 24.97
C THR A 732 -49.92 -5.53 23.54
N THR A 733 -50.67 -6.11 22.64
CA THR A 733 -50.69 -5.85 21.19
C THR A 733 -51.50 -4.61 20.85
N ALA A 734 -51.05 -3.85 19.83
CA ALA A 734 -51.91 -3.05 18.94
C ALA A 734 -51.10 -2.65 17.71
N SER A 735 -51.23 -3.24 16.59
CA SER A 735 -52.16 -3.11 15.42
C SER A 735 -52.18 -1.73 14.75
N THR A 736 -51.63 -1.73 13.55
CA THR A 736 -51.99 -1.17 12.25
C THR A 736 -52.78 0.13 12.15
N GLU A 737 -52.33 1.03 11.25
CA GLU A 737 -53.20 1.58 10.21
C GLU A 737 -52.39 2.14 9.01
N GLU A 738 -52.69 1.58 7.84
CA GLU A 738 -52.40 2.14 6.52
C GLU A 738 -53.29 3.37 6.28
N THR A 739 -52.75 4.35 5.57
CA THR A 739 -53.60 5.20 4.72
C THR A 739 -52.90 5.54 3.43
N ALA A 740 -53.35 4.96 2.36
CA ALA A 740 -53.10 5.36 0.98
C ALA A 740 -53.98 6.56 0.61
N LEU A 741 -53.41 7.47 -0.17
CA LEU A 741 -54.22 8.33 -1.01
C LEU A 741 -53.49 8.60 -2.33
N THR A 742 -54.16 8.22 -3.39
CA THR A 742 -53.94 8.35 -4.81
C THR A 742 -54.33 9.72 -5.39
N THR A 743 -53.88 9.92 -6.62
CA THR A 743 -54.39 10.68 -7.77
C THR A 743 -53.82 12.07 -7.95
N GLU A 744 -53.56 12.57 -9.13
CA GLU A 744 -53.72 12.34 -10.56
C GLU A 744 -52.93 13.45 -11.29
N SER A 745 -52.16 13.10 -12.32
CA SER A 745 -52.35 13.41 -13.72
C SER A 745 -52.78 14.85 -14.10
N THR A 746 -51.99 15.52 -14.90
CA THR A 746 -52.42 16.04 -16.23
C THR A 746 -51.24 16.50 -17.09
N ALA A 747 -51.31 16.10 -18.36
CA ALA A 747 -50.43 16.38 -19.46
C ALA A 747 -50.73 17.71 -20.17
N ALA A 748 -49.78 18.20 -20.94
CA ALA A 748 -49.92 18.75 -22.30
C ALA A 748 -48.69 19.59 -22.65
N SER A 749 -47.81 19.12 -23.59
CA SER A 749 -47.85 19.45 -25.06
C SER A 749 -47.64 20.96 -25.33
N THR A 750 -46.67 21.37 -26.10
CA THR A 750 -46.51 21.26 -27.55
C THR A 750 -45.30 22.12 -27.98
N GLU A 751 -44.47 21.57 -28.89
CA GLU A 751 -44.01 22.14 -30.17
C GLU A 751 -43.38 23.55 -30.17
N SER A 752 -42.36 23.87 -30.92
CA SER A 752 -41.88 23.50 -32.25
C SER A 752 -40.67 24.37 -32.64
N SER A 753 -39.71 23.74 -33.29
CA SER A 753 -38.93 24.18 -34.46
C SER A 753 -38.35 25.61 -34.56
N ASN A 754 -37.04 25.73 -34.84
CA ASN A 754 -36.55 25.94 -36.22
C ASN A 754 -35.02 26.15 -36.28
N THR A 755 -34.42 25.33 -37.11
CA THR A 755 -33.30 25.50 -38.03
C THR A 755 -32.74 26.92 -38.25
N THR A 756 -31.42 27.02 -38.27
CA THR A 756 -30.72 27.57 -39.45
C THR A 756 -29.25 27.12 -39.45
N ALA A 757 -28.85 26.48 -40.53
CA ALA A 757 -27.46 26.17 -40.90
C ALA A 757 -26.83 27.34 -41.60
N VAL A 758 -25.54 27.58 -41.43
CA VAL A 758 -24.65 28.21 -42.42
C VAL A 758 -23.29 27.54 -42.40
N SER A 759 -22.92 27.08 -43.57
CA SER A 759 -21.72 26.42 -44.02
C SER A 759 -20.56 27.38 -44.28
N SER A 760 -19.39 26.73 -44.41
CA SER A 760 -18.21 27.00 -45.28
C SER A 760 -16.97 27.40 -44.52
N GLU A 761 -15.74 27.00 -44.84
CA GLU A 761 -15.15 26.36 -46.03
C GLU A 761 -13.81 25.75 -45.66
N GLU A 762 -13.48 24.70 -46.35
CA GLU A 762 -12.16 24.03 -46.36
C GLU A 762 -11.05 24.94 -46.88
N THR A 763 -9.84 24.70 -46.41
CA THR A 763 -8.63 24.88 -47.25
C THR A 763 -7.62 23.76 -46.92
N THR A 764 -7.49 22.87 -47.83
CA THR A 764 -6.48 21.84 -48.00
C THR A 764 -5.15 22.41 -48.39
N THR A 765 -4.06 21.96 -47.77
CA THR A 765 -2.75 21.91 -48.48
C THR A 765 -2.05 20.61 -48.16
N THR A 766 -1.91 19.86 -49.24
CA THR A 766 -1.14 18.63 -49.40
C THR A 766 0.33 18.93 -49.55
N ALA A 767 1.21 18.12 -48.90
CA ALA A 767 2.58 17.93 -49.41
C ALA A 767 3.13 16.58 -48.96
N THR A 768 3.26 15.79 -49.76
CA THR A 768 3.89 14.62 -50.37
C THR A 768 5.06 14.03 -49.58
N GLU A 769 4.92 12.70 -49.38
CA GLU A 769 5.98 11.76 -49.01
C GLU A 769 7.15 11.76 -50.00
N THR A 770 8.34 11.48 -49.47
CA THR A 770 9.36 10.77 -50.27
C THR A 770 10.17 9.83 -49.36
N THR A 771 9.94 8.55 -49.53
CA THR A 771 10.83 7.44 -49.14
C THR A 771 12.14 7.49 -49.88
N SER A 772 13.26 7.23 -49.18
CA SER A 772 14.41 6.61 -49.82
C SER A 772 15.30 5.88 -48.84
N ALA A 773 15.37 4.57 -48.96
CA ALA A 773 16.37 3.72 -48.34
C ALA A 773 17.68 3.84 -49.14
N ALA A 774 18.81 3.96 -48.45
CA ALA A 774 20.11 3.58 -49.02
C ALA A 774 21.10 3.24 -47.91
N THR A 775 21.50 2.01 -47.89
CA THR A 775 22.69 1.44 -47.25
C THR A 775 23.96 2.10 -47.80
N SER A 776 24.81 2.65 -46.93
CA SER A 776 26.24 2.78 -47.25
C SER A 776 27.05 2.88 -45.96
N SER A 777 28.05 1.99 -45.84
CA SER A 777 29.14 2.03 -44.88
C SER A 777 29.99 3.28 -45.09
N GLU A 778 30.02 4.18 -44.12
CA GLU A 778 31.01 5.24 -44.04
C GLU A 778 31.79 5.15 -42.72
N GLN A 779 33.13 5.22 -42.88
CA GLN A 779 34.06 5.44 -41.80
C GLN A 779 33.75 6.79 -41.13
N VAL A 780 33.38 6.77 -39.89
CA VAL A 780 33.12 8.00 -39.12
C VAL A 780 34.44 8.51 -38.56
N ASN A 781 34.80 9.72 -38.96
CA ASN A 781 35.75 10.56 -38.29
C ASN A 781 35.24 10.76 -36.84
N PRO A 782 36.07 10.74 -35.77
CA PRO A 782 35.58 10.99 -34.42
C PRO A 782 34.95 12.38 -34.36
N SER A 783 33.66 12.40 -34.10
CA SER A 783 32.94 13.62 -33.74
C SER A 783 33.55 14.22 -32.48
N ALA A 784 33.49 15.54 -32.34
CA ALA A 784 33.89 16.20 -31.10
C ALA A 784 33.15 15.55 -29.90
N VAL A 785 33.88 15.36 -28.79
CA VAL A 785 33.29 14.86 -27.55
C VAL A 785 32.21 15.84 -27.09
N LEU A 786 30.98 15.32 -26.94
CA LEU A 786 29.89 16.04 -26.32
C LEU A 786 29.68 15.42 -24.93
N TYR A 787 30.36 15.96 -23.93
CA TYR A 787 30.29 15.44 -22.57
C TYR A 787 28.87 15.38 -22.08
N GLY A 788 28.46 14.23 -21.52
CA GLY A 788 27.14 13.95 -21.02
C GLY A 788 26.20 13.30 -22.04
N ASP A 789 26.43 13.37 -23.34
CA ASP A 789 25.60 12.69 -24.37
C ASP A 789 26.08 11.24 -24.54
N VAL A 790 25.65 10.39 -23.62
CA VAL A 790 26.04 8.97 -23.56
C VAL A 790 25.22 8.12 -24.54
N THR A 791 23.98 8.54 -24.81
CA THR A 791 23.07 7.88 -25.75
C THR A 791 23.42 8.18 -27.22
N LEU A 792 24.20 9.24 -27.46
CA LEU A 792 24.59 9.74 -28.79
C LEU A 792 23.40 10.28 -29.61
N ASP A 793 22.38 10.81 -28.96
CA ASP A 793 21.23 11.42 -29.61
C ASP A 793 21.42 12.93 -29.86
N GLY A 794 22.51 13.52 -29.40
CA GLY A 794 22.87 14.94 -29.55
C GLY A 794 22.29 15.83 -28.45
N ARG A 795 21.79 15.25 -27.36
CA ARG A 795 21.31 15.92 -26.17
C ARG A 795 22.08 15.43 -24.96
N VAL A 796 21.92 16.14 -23.84
CA VAL A 796 22.45 15.70 -22.55
C VAL A 796 21.28 15.76 -21.58
N ASP A 797 20.75 14.59 -21.24
CA ASP A 797 19.57 14.46 -20.38
C ASP A 797 19.64 13.24 -19.47
N ILE A 798 18.56 12.94 -18.76
CA ILE A 798 18.55 11.86 -17.76
C ILE A 798 18.70 10.47 -18.39
N THR A 799 18.35 10.29 -19.68
CA THR A 799 18.53 9.00 -20.35
C THR A 799 20.01 8.67 -20.49
N ASP A 800 20.86 9.69 -20.64
CA ASP A 800 22.31 9.56 -20.60
C ASP A 800 22.80 9.11 -19.24
N ALA A 801 22.30 9.72 -18.17
CA ALA A 801 22.64 9.34 -16.81
C ALA A 801 22.17 7.91 -16.48
N VAL A 802 20.99 7.51 -16.93
CA VAL A 802 20.49 6.13 -16.79
C VAL A 802 21.37 5.15 -17.56
N LEU A 803 21.73 5.47 -18.81
CA LEU A 803 22.60 4.61 -19.61
C LEU A 803 24.01 4.53 -19.01
N LEU A 804 24.54 5.65 -18.52
CA LEU A 804 25.82 5.72 -17.84
C LEU A 804 25.83 4.89 -16.54
N ASN A 805 24.79 5.00 -15.71
CA ASN A 805 24.64 4.17 -14.51
C ASN A 805 24.55 2.68 -14.83
N LYS A 806 23.82 2.29 -15.86
CA LYS A 806 23.79 0.88 -16.31
C LYS A 806 25.15 0.40 -16.78
N ALA A 807 25.92 1.25 -17.44
CA ALA A 807 27.26 0.94 -17.93
C ALA A 807 28.26 0.80 -16.77
N THR A 808 28.24 1.70 -15.79
CA THR A 808 29.11 1.63 -14.60
C THR A 808 28.77 0.42 -13.73
N ALA A 809 27.49 0.01 -13.67
CA ALA A 809 27.04 -1.22 -13.04
C ALA A 809 27.36 -2.50 -13.85
N GLY A 810 27.98 -2.38 -15.03
CA GLY A 810 28.34 -3.51 -15.89
C GLY A 810 27.17 -4.19 -16.61
N GLN A 811 26.01 -3.56 -16.64
CA GLN A 811 24.81 -4.07 -17.28
C GLN A 811 24.78 -3.84 -18.80
N VAL A 812 25.47 -2.80 -19.26
CA VAL A 812 25.56 -2.40 -20.67
C VAL A 812 26.98 -2.04 -21.04
N GLU A 813 27.41 -2.33 -22.29
CA GLU A 813 28.71 -1.93 -22.78
C GLU A 813 28.59 -0.73 -23.74
N LEU A 814 29.19 0.41 -23.37
CA LEU A 814 29.19 1.61 -24.18
C LEU A 814 30.18 1.48 -25.35
N ASN A 815 29.80 2.00 -26.50
CA ASN A 815 30.71 2.14 -27.62
C ASN A 815 31.80 3.22 -27.36
N VAL A 816 32.80 3.33 -28.23
CA VAL A 816 33.94 4.22 -28.00
C VAL A 816 33.57 5.70 -27.91
N GLN A 817 32.57 6.16 -28.70
CA GLN A 817 32.10 7.55 -28.66
C GLN A 817 31.30 7.82 -27.37
N ALA A 818 30.39 6.91 -27.01
CA ALA A 818 29.60 7.02 -25.79
C ALA A 818 30.50 7.02 -24.53
N LYS A 819 31.57 6.19 -24.52
CA LYS A 819 32.55 6.21 -23.39
C LYS A 819 33.28 7.54 -23.31
N GLY A 820 33.62 8.15 -24.44
CA GLY A 820 34.26 9.48 -24.46
C GLY A 820 33.32 10.59 -23.96
N ASN A 821 32.04 10.50 -24.31
CA ASN A 821 31.00 11.45 -23.85
C ASN A 821 30.62 11.23 -22.38
N ALA A 822 30.78 10.01 -21.89
CA ALA A 822 30.45 9.62 -20.53
C ALA A 822 31.46 10.08 -19.46
N ASP A 823 32.68 10.48 -19.86
CA ASP A 823 33.73 11.01 -18.96
C ASP A 823 33.39 12.46 -18.54
N CYS A 824 32.34 12.62 -17.74
CA CYS A 824 31.75 13.91 -17.42
C CYS A 824 32.59 14.78 -16.49
N ASN A 825 33.57 14.19 -15.79
CA ASN A 825 34.52 14.89 -14.93
C ASN A 825 35.89 15.04 -15.58
N ALA A 826 36.11 14.48 -16.81
CA ALA A 826 37.34 14.50 -17.57
C ALA A 826 38.56 13.88 -16.87
N ASP A 827 38.38 12.86 -16.06
CA ASP A 827 39.47 12.16 -15.36
C ASP A 827 40.06 10.99 -16.17
N GLY A 828 39.45 10.68 -17.33
CA GLY A 828 39.83 9.63 -18.26
C GLY A 828 39.33 8.24 -17.90
N GLN A 829 38.44 8.13 -16.92
CA GLN A 829 37.75 6.91 -16.57
C GLN A 829 36.25 7.10 -16.84
N THR A 830 35.47 6.03 -16.86
CA THR A 830 34.01 6.10 -16.91
C THR A 830 33.51 5.30 -15.75
N ASP A 831 33.11 5.99 -14.70
CA ASP A 831 32.69 5.38 -13.44
C ASP A 831 31.50 6.12 -12.78
N SER A 832 31.18 5.79 -11.55
CA SER A 832 30.04 6.39 -10.83
C SER A 832 30.23 7.88 -10.54
N ASN A 833 31.47 8.42 -10.56
CA ASN A 833 31.70 9.85 -10.36
C ASN A 833 31.24 10.65 -11.58
N ASP A 834 31.37 10.08 -12.79
CA ASP A 834 30.83 10.71 -14.00
C ASP A 834 29.30 10.75 -14.00
N ALA A 835 28.67 9.68 -13.54
CA ALA A 835 27.23 9.65 -13.41
C ALA A 835 26.73 10.71 -12.42
N ILE A 836 27.43 10.88 -11.30
CA ILE A 836 27.17 11.95 -10.32
C ILE A 836 27.41 13.32 -10.95
N CYS A 837 28.48 13.50 -11.69
CA CYS A 837 28.81 14.75 -12.39
C CYS A 837 27.71 15.11 -13.40
N LEU A 838 27.27 14.14 -14.20
CA LEU A 838 26.20 14.30 -15.17
C LEU A 838 24.87 14.67 -14.48
N LEU A 839 24.50 13.96 -13.41
CA LEU A 839 23.31 14.27 -12.63
C LEU A 839 23.36 15.70 -12.04
N ARG A 840 24.50 16.11 -11.48
CA ARG A 840 24.70 17.47 -10.96
C ARG A 840 24.56 18.54 -12.04
N PHE A 841 24.99 18.22 -13.27
CA PHE A 841 24.80 19.10 -14.42
C PHE A 841 23.31 19.19 -14.80
N LEU A 842 22.62 18.05 -14.86
CA LEU A 842 21.20 18.00 -15.24
C LEU A 842 20.29 18.75 -14.27
N VAL A 843 20.65 18.75 -12.97
CA VAL A 843 19.91 19.52 -11.95
C VAL A 843 20.49 20.92 -11.70
N HIS A 844 21.41 21.39 -12.55
CA HIS A 844 22.02 22.72 -12.50
C HIS A 844 22.79 23.06 -11.22
N ILE A 845 23.31 22.06 -10.50
CA ILE A 845 24.29 22.26 -9.42
C ILE A 845 25.61 22.72 -10.02
N ILE A 846 25.96 22.16 -11.17
CA ILE A 846 27.07 22.63 -12.02
C ILE A 846 26.52 23.10 -13.38
N ASN A 847 27.18 24.04 -14.01
CA ASN A 847 26.68 24.69 -15.24
C ASN A 847 27.39 24.23 -16.51
N THR A 848 28.42 23.38 -16.41
CA THR A 848 29.23 22.95 -17.55
C THR A 848 29.67 21.51 -17.37
N LEU A 849 29.72 20.76 -18.49
CA LEU A 849 30.46 19.51 -18.59
C LEU A 849 31.64 19.68 -19.54
N PRO A 850 32.82 19.12 -19.20
CA PRO A 850 33.12 18.46 -17.94
C PRO A 850 33.15 19.46 -16.78
N GLU A 851 32.94 18.94 -15.54
CA GLU A 851 33.06 19.72 -14.30
C GLU A 851 34.50 20.25 -14.19
N GLN A 852 34.68 21.56 -14.02
CA GLN A 852 36.01 22.23 -13.93
C GLN A 852 36.34 22.63 -12.50
#